data_75f7ce75fbf84c80b9636915bf51f773
#
_entry.id   75f7ce75fbf84c80b9636915bf51f773
#
_cell.length_a   1.000
_cell.length_b   1.000
_cell.length_c   1.000
_cell.angle_alpha   90.00
_cell.angle_beta   90.00
_cell.angle_gamma   90.00
#
_symmetry.space_group_name_H-M   'P 1'
#
loop_
_entity.id
_entity.type
_entity.pdbx_description
1 polymer ?
#
loop_
_entity_poly.entity_id
_entity_poly.type
_entity_poly.pdbx_seq_one_letter_code
_entity_poly.pdbx_strand_id
1 'polypeptide(L)'
;MRQLNLRRQSIWLIAGLVLVFLILALAGLFDGAELAAINRAFQLRGRETPRSEIVIVAIDDNSFGNTLMQWPWPRTYFAQMVDRLKAGGAKLIAFDVFFIEPEQFKPATYTFQGETLAAIADRYNVSLTDLAQANGMESGDAACGGQTLTIPTSPPQEHLVLRDTLAGLAGRYQVELATLLQLNNIENPCAVTPGSLVLIPIGGPVKYTVVAGDDVARISGYFQVNALAILDEAGQPARDPLAAGQTLTVQFGDEALGAAMQAAGNVILNGEIRNTVEGGGRLVTLPPPTEPLRRAMAGFGITNIQRDADGAVHSIQAWNNYGGEKIYSWPLVAASLATGQALGADPGAEAFTFGARTVSLDQSFLRVNYRGPEGAIPTLSALKVVNGDALLEDPNAFRDKVVFIGATAASLQDRYPTPFGFERLTSGVELMANAYETVVTGEQVRLFSGVCASPTDAGTGFLRLCSIFERGMMLISIVVSGALGLGLLFIRQPTRALAVLLGLIVAGTALWLAVFLLWRTEIPLVAPLTTLFAAFAVPAAERAASEEFERRRVKDMFSLFISKEMVDELVEKGITEATRGRRAELTVLFSDIRGFTTMSEKMTPDELVTVLNEYLGSMTGVIHKHGGTVDKYEGDLVMAFFGAPVPLPDHAERAVRCAIDMRHELDRLRQKWLGEGKPSQLEMGIGLNTAEVFVGLVGSGQRVNYTVMGDGVNLASRVQDLTKDLKWPLLVTEFTYERVKDKFEIEFAEARLVKGKTVPVGMYRVLGEKGAAEAQRVRALFA
;
A
#
# COMPACT_ATOMS: atom_id res chain seq x y z
N MET A 1 14.82 -30.42 -30.23
CA MET A 1 15.87 -29.99 -29.28
C MET A 1 15.63 -28.55 -28.73
N ARG A 2 15.32 -27.54 -29.56
CA ARG A 2 15.16 -26.15 -29.13
C ARG A 2 14.03 -25.94 -28.12
N GLN A 3 12.85 -26.53 -28.30
CA GLN A 3 11.74 -26.46 -27.34
C GLN A 3 12.06 -27.12 -25.98
N LEU A 4 12.91 -28.14 -25.94
CA LEU A 4 13.39 -28.76 -24.73
C LEU A 4 14.35 -27.87 -23.94
N ASN A 5 15.20 -27.11 -24.66
CA ASN A 5 16.14 -26.16 -24.02
C ASN A 5 15.41 -24.94 -23.42
N LEU A 6 14.43 -24.37 -24.10
CA LEU A 6 13.60 -23.28 -23.57
C LEU A 6 12.82 -23.70 -22.32
N ARG A 7 12.27 -24.93 -22.31
CA ARG A 7 11.61 -25.47 -21.11
C ARG A 7 12.59 -25.65 -19.95
N ARG A 8 13.82 -26.10 -20.23
CA ARG A 8 14.85 -26.26 -19.20
C ARG A 8 15.29 -24.93 -18.61
N GLN A 9 15.42 -23.88 -19.40
CA GLN A 9 15.71 -22.51 -18.95
C GLN A 9 14.58 -21.95 -18.07
N SER A 10 13.31 -22.09 -18.49
CA SER A 10 12.16 -21.66 -17.70
C SER A 10 12.05 -22.40 -16.35
N ILE A 11 12.43 -23.69 -16.26
CA ILE A 11 12.46 -24.43 -14.99
C ILE A 11 13.50 -23.83 -14.04
N TRP A 12 14.72 -23.55 -14.51
CA TRP A 12 15.75 -22.93 -13.69
C TRP A 12 15.39 -21.51 -13.27
N LEU A 13 14.73 -20.74 -14.15
CA LEU A 13 14.22 -19.41 -13.85
C LEU A 13 13.18 -19.43 -12.71
N ILE A 14 12.22 -20.36 -12.76
CA ILE A 14 11.23 -20.52 -11.70
C ILE A 14 11.89 -21.00 -10.40
N ALA A 15 12.82 -21.93 -10.47
CA ALA A 15 13.54 -22.39 -9.27
C ALA A 15 14.32 -21.25 -8.61
N GLY A 16 15.01 -20.43 -9.42
CA GLY A 16 15.70 -19.23 -8.92
C GLY A 16 14.72 -18.21 -8.32
N LEU A 17 13.59 -17.99 -8.97
CA LEU A 17 12.54 -17.09 -8.50
C LEU A 17 11.93 -17.58 -7.17
N VAL A 18 11.60 -18.85 -7.05
CA VAL A 18 11.13 -19.44 -5.79
C VAL A 18 12.16 -19.23 -4.68
N LEU A 19 13.45 -19.46 -4.96
CA LEU A 19 14.53 -19.22 -3.99
C LEU A 19 14.57 -17.75 -3.55
N VAL A 20 14.43 -16.80 -4.47
CA VAL A 20 14.37 -15.37 -4.14
C VAL A 20 13.18 -15.09 -3.22
N PHE A 21 11.99 -15.62 -3.55
CA PHE A 21 10.79 -15.40 -2.72
C PHE A 21 10.92 -16.04 -1.34
N LEU A 22 11.58 -17.19 -1.23
CA LEU A 22 11.90 -17.80 0.07
C LEU A 22 12.83 -16.92 0.91
N ILE A 23 13.85 -16.33 0.30
CA ILE A 23 14.76 -15.39 0.97
C ILE A 23 13.99 -14.13 1.41
N LEU A 24 13.16 -13.56 0.55
CA LEU A 24 12.33 -12.38 0.87
C LEU A 24 11.35 -12.67 2.00
N ALA A 25 10.74 -13.88 2.01
CA ALA A 25 9.86 -14.32 3.09
C ALA A 25 10.61 -14.47 4.41
N LEU A 26 11.82 -15.06 4.40
CA LEU A 26 12.66 -15.17 5.59
C LEU A 26 13.09 -13.78 6.12
N ALA A 27 13.31 -12.83 5.22
CA ALA A 27 13.63 -11.44 5.56
C ALA A 27 12.42 -10.61 6.06
N GLY A 28 11.19 -11.17 6.04
CA GLY A 28 10.00 -10.47 6.51
C GLY A 28 9.39 -9.45 5.54
N LEU A 29 9.83 -9.43 4.27
CA LEU A 29 9.33 -8.44 3.31
C LEU A 29 7.83 -8.59 2.99
N PHE A 30 7.24 -9.74 3.26
CA PHE A 30 5.80 -9.98 3.03
C PHE A 30 4.94 -9.65 4.25
N ASP A 31 5.52 -9.49 5.45
CA ASP A 31 4.77 -9.42 6.71
C ASP A 31 3.74 -8.27 6.71
N GLY A 32 4.13 -7.07 6.32
CA GLY A 32 3.19 -5.95 6.24
C GLY A 32 2.07 -6.15 5.22
N ALA A 33 2.37 -6.79 4.08
CA ALA A 33 1.36 -7.07 3.06
C ALA A 33 0.40 -8.20 3.47
N GLU A 34 0.88 -9.22 4.16
CA GLU A 34 0.05 -10.28 4.74
C GLU A 34 -0.87 -9.72 5.82
N LEU A 35 -0.37 -8.86 6.72
CA LEU A 35 -1.19 -8.18 7.73
C LEU A 35 -2.24 -7.27 7.08
N ALA A 36 -1.89 -6.55 6.02
CA ALA A 36 -2.86 -5.75 5.28
C ALA A 36 -3.97 -6.61 4.63
N ALA A 37 -3.65 -7.83 4.17
CA ALA A 37 -4.66 -8.77 3.71
C ALA A 37 -5.57 -9.22 4.86
N ILE A 38 -5.01 -9.54 6.03
CA ILE A 38 -5.76 -9.88 7.25
C ILE A 38 -6.70 -8.75 7.66
N ASN A 39 -6.23 -7.48 7.59
CA ASN A 39 -7.08 -6.32 7.83
C ASN A 39 -8.32 -6.32 6.93
N ARG A 40 -8.14 -6.66 5.64
CA ARG A 40 -9.28 -6.78 4.70
C ARG A 40 -10.23 -7.90 5.09
N ALA A 41 -9.72 -9.03 5.60
CA ALA A 41 -10.58 -10.12 6.08
C ALA A 41 -11.43 -9.68 7.28
N PHE A 42 -10.85 -8.96 8.25
CA PHE A 42 -11.61 -8.37 9.37
C PHE A 42 -12.67 -7.38 8.88
N GLN A 43 -12.32 -6.49 7.95
CA GLN A 43 -13.25 -5.51 7.37
C GLN A 43 -14.40 -6.19 6.63
N LEU A 44 -14.13 -7.26 5.86
CA LEU A 44 -15.14 -8.05 5.16
C LEU A 44 -16.03 -8.85 6.12
N ARG A 45 -15.47 -9.35 7.22
CA ARG A 45 -16.25 -9.99 8.29
C ARG A 45 -17.24 -9.00 8.92
N GLY A 46 -16.82 -7.74 9.08
CA GLY A 46 -17.63 -6.70 9.67
C GLY A 46 -17.78 -6.80 11.19
N ARG A 47 -18.82 -6.16 11.73
CA ARG A 47 -19.13 -6.09 13.17
C ARG A 47 -19.78 -7.38 13.65
N GLU A 48 -19.28 -7.91 14.77
CA GLU A 48 -19.87 -9.00 15.54
C GLU A 48 -20.29 -8.48 16.92
N THR A 49 -21.37 -9.04 17.47
CA THR A 49 -21.77 -8.73 18.85
C THR A 49 -20.83 -9.42 19.84
N PRO A 50 -20.39 -8.75 20.90
CA PRO A 50 -19.68 -9.40 22.00
C PRO A 50 -20.51 -10.55 22.58
N ARG A 51 -19.87 -11.62 22.97
CA ARG A 51 -20.53 -12.81 23.58
C ARG A 51 -20.40 -12.84 25.09
N SER A 52 -19.47 -12.07 25.66
CA SER A 52 -19.35 -11.88 27.08
C SER A 52 -20.11 -10.62 27.53
N GLU A 53 -20.52 -10.62 28.79
CA GLU A 53 -21.19 -9.48 29.40
C GLU A 53 -20.18 -8.41 29.78
N ILE A 54 -19.88 -7.53 28.81
CA ILE A 54 -18.91 -6.43 28.95
C ILE A 54 -19.55 -5.09 28.60
N VAL A 55 -19.06 -4.04 29.24
CA VAL A 55 -19.42 -2.65 28.92
C VAL A 55 -18.23 -1.75 29.18
N ILE A 56 -18.08 -0.73 28.34
CA ILE A 56 -17.04 0.31 28.49
C ILE A 56 -17.69 1.53 29.11
N VAL A 57 -17.06 2.08 30.15
CA VAL A 57 -17.33 3.42 30.66
C VAL A 57 -16.28 4.34 30.13
N ALA A 58 -16.69 5.14 29.17
CA ALA A 58 -15.81 5.97 28.35
C ALA A 58 -15.56 7.33 28.98
N ILE A 59 -14.31 7.67 29.21
CA ILE A 59 -13.88 9.05 29.46
C ILE A 59 -13.83 9.73 28.09
N ASP A 60 -14.99 10.21 27.65
CA ASP A 60 -15.24 10.76 26.33
C ASP A 60 -15.20 12.30 26.31
N ASP A 61 -15.35 12.89 25.13
CA ASP A 61 -15.35 14.36 24.99
C ASP A 61 -16.51 15.03 25.74
N ASN A 62 -17.65 14.33 25.94
CA ASN A 62 -18.76 14.83 26.76
C ASN A 62 -18.39 14.95 28.23
N SER A 63 -17.45 14.14 28.68
CA SER A 63 -16.95 14.12 30.04
C SER A 63 -16.10 15.36 30.40
N PHE A 64 -15.67 16.17 29.41
CA PHE A 64 -14.84 17.38 29.58
C PHE A 64 -15.62 18.69 29.45
N GLY A 65 -16.92 18.63 29.26
CA GLY A 65 -17.76 19.82 29.11
C GLY A 65 -17.91 20.62 30.43
N ASN A 66 -18.90 21.52 30.45
CA ASN A 66 -19.15 22.42 31.60
C ASN A 66 -19.50 21.74 32.93
N THR A 67 -19.54 20.39 32.98
CA THR A 67 -20.07 19.61 34.10
C THR A 67 -18.98 18.95 34.95
N LEU A 68 -17.85 18.56 34.34
CA LEU A 68 -16.70 17.97 35.06
C LEU A 68 -15.46 18.84 34.84
N MET A 69 -14.49 18.68 35.77
CA MET A 69 -13.21 19.39 35.67
C MET A 69 -12.38 18.91 34.47
N GLN A 70 -11.43 19.76 34.06
CA GLN A 70 -10.44 19.43 33.06
C GLN A 70 -9.57 18.25 33.53
N TRP A 71 -9.19 17.38 32.56
CA TRP A 71 -8.28 16.26 32.85
C TRP A 71 -6.88 16.73 33.33
N PRO A 72 -6.24 16.07 34.31
CA PRO A 72 -6.70 14.85 35.00
C PRO A 72 -7.78 15.11 36.06
N TRP A 73 -8.76 14.21 36.13
CA TRP A 73 -9.84 14.34 37.11
C TRP A 73 -9.39 14.03 38.52
N PRO A 74 -10.01 14.67 39.56
CA PRO A 74 -9.88 14.29 40.96
C PRO A 74 -10.25 12.82 41.16
N ARG A 75 -9.51 12.14 42.00
CA ARG A 75 -9.75 10.73 42.36
C ARG A 75 -11.15 10.49 42.93
N THR A 76 -11.76 11.55 43.49
CA THR A 76 -13.12 11.50 44.00
C THR A 76 -14.15 11.11 42.93
N TYR A 77 -14.00 11.55 41.70
CA TYR A 77 -14.89 11.13 40.59
C TYR A 77 -14.76 9.65 40.28
N PHE A 78 -13.54 9.13 40.31
CA PHE A 78 -13.29 7.69 40.16
C PHE A 78 -13.86 6.89 41.32
N ALA A 79 -13.77 7.41 42.57
CA ALA A 79 -14.39 6.81 43.74
C ALA A 79 -15.92 6.73 43.61
N GLN A 80 -16.56 7.82 43.19
CA GLN A 80 -18.00 7.85 42.92
C GLN A 80 -18.41 6.87 41.82
N MET A 81 -17.62 6.75 40.75
CA MET A 81 -17.88 5.74 39.74
C MET A 81 -17.82 4.33 40.28
N VAL A 82 -16.78 4.00 41.07
CA VAL A 82 -16.65 2.69 41.75
C VAL A 82 -17.85 2.37 42.58
N ASP A 83 -18.29 3.31 43.44
CA ASP A 83 -19.44 3.12 44.33
C ASP A 83 -20.73 2.87 43.55
N ARG A 84 -20.98 3.65 42.47
CA ARG A 84 -22.17 3.49 41.62
C ARG A 84 -22.15 2.21 40.80
N LEU A 85 -20.99 1.86 40.25
CA LEU A 85 -20.84 0.62 39.50
C LEU A 85 -21.03 -0.60 40.40
N LYS A 86 -20.52 -0.54 41.64
CA LYS A 86 -20.78 -1.57 42.65
C LYS A 86 -22.25 -1.66 43.01
N ALA A 87 -22.91 -0.51 43.26
CA ALA A 87 -24.35 -0.45 43.52
C ALA A 87 -25.17 -0.99 42.35
N GLY A 88 -24.72 -0.77 41.12
CA GLY A 88 -25.30 -1.30 39.88
C GLY A 88 -25.02 -2.79 39.62
N GLY A 89 -24.29 -3.48 40.53
CA GLY A 89 -24.04 -4.91 40.44
C GLY A 89 -22.92 -5.30 39.47
N ALA A 90 -21.97 -4.39 39.21
CA ALA A 90 -20.81 -4.71 38.38
C ALA A 90 -20.02 -5.90 38.92
N LYS A 91 -19.78 -6.91 38.07
CA LYS A 91 -19.04 -8.12 38.43
C LYS A 91 -17.56 -7.85 38.68
N LEU A 92 -16.98 -7.02 37.84
CA LEU A 92 -15.58 -6.57 37.89
C LEU A 92 -15.50 -5.14 37.35
N ILE A 93 -14.68 -4.32 37.97
CA ILE A 93 -14.39 -2.95 37.55
C ILE A 93 -12.90 -2.88 37.20
N ALA A 94 -12.60 -2.55 35.96
CA ALA A 94 -11.25 -2.59 35.39
C ALA A 94 -10.85 -1.22 34.87
N PHE A 95 -9.88 -0.57 35.51
CA PHE A 95 -9.40 0.75 35.09
C PHE A 95 -8.28 0.65 34.09
N ASP A 96 -8.45 1.33 32.95
CA ASP A 96 -7.39 1.66 31.99
C ASP A 96 -6.94 3.10 32.22
N VAL A 97 -6.51 3.39 33.44
CA VAL A 97 -6.00 4.68 33.90
C VAL A 97 -4.84 4.43 34.85
N PHE A 98 -3.73 5.12 34.65
CA PHE A 98 -2.55 5.00 35.49
C PHE A 98 -2.66 5.88 36.73
N PHE A 99 -2.61 5.26 37.91
CA PHE A 99 -2.65 5.92 39.21
C PHE A 99 -1.28 5.81 39.94
N ILE A 100 -0.21 6.21 39.24
CA ILE A 100 1.18 6.02 39.67
C ILE A 100 1.72 7.19 40.50
N GLU A 101 1.11 8.37 40.39
CA GLU A 101 1.49 9.56 41.13
C GLU A 101 0.38 9.88 42.12
N PRO A 102 0.74 10.22 43.37
CA PRO A 102 -0.24 10.71 44.34
C PRO A 102 -0.96 11.95 43.80
N GLU A 103 -2.26 12.01 44.05
CA GLU A 103 -3.00 13.22 43.69
C GLU A 103 -2.42 14.41 44.47
N GLN A 104 -1.89 15.38 43.73
CA GLN A 104 -1.44 16.64 44.32
C GLN A 104 -2.67 17.48 44.65
N PHE A 105 -2.97 17.56 45.94
CA PHE A 105 -4.06 18.38 46.39
C PHE A 105 -3.78 19.85 46.11
N LYS A 106 -4.60 20.44 45.25
CA LYS A 106 -4.80 21.89 45.12
C LYS A 106 -6.30 22.09 45.25
N PRO A 107 -6.80 22.70 46.34
CA PRO A 107 -8.21 23.05 46.38
C PRO A 107 -8.54 23.86 45.16
N ALA A 108 -9.59 23.48 44.44
CA ALA A 108 -10.03 24.33 43.36
C ALA A 108 -10.44 25.68 43.95
N THR A 109 -9.94 26.73 43.35
CA THR A 109 -10.35 28.09 43.67
C THR A 109 -11.27 28.60 42.58
N TYR A 110 -12.37 29.16 43.00
CA TYR A 110 -13.30 29.81 42.08
C TYR A 110 -13.39 31.28 42.39
N THR A 111 -13.18 32.16 41.42
CA THR A 111 -13.41 33.58 41.57
C THR A 111 -14.90 33.85 41.40
N PHE A 112 -15.56 34.25 42.46
CA PHE A 112 -16.98 34.49 42.48
C PHE A 112 -17.36 35.65 41.57
N GLN A 113 -18.32 35.44 40.68
CA GLN A 113 -18.77 36.46 39.71
C GLN A 113 -20.20 36.87 40.00
N GLY A 114 -20.55 38.11 39.66
CA GLY A 114 -21.91 38.58 39.85
C GLY A 114 -22.00 40.12 39.89
N GLU A 115 -23.20 40.60 40.08
CA GLU A 115 -23.51 42.02 40.19
C GLU A 115 -23.62 42.42 41.66
N THR A 116 -23.16 43.62 42.00
CA THR A 116 -23.37 44.22 43.31
C THR A 116 -24.59 45.14 43.26
N LEU A 117 -25.23 45.37 44.41
CA LEU A 117 -26.31 46.39 44.50
C LEU A 117 -25.85 47.77 43.99
N ALA A 118 -24.58 48.12 44.27
CA ALA A 118 -24.02 49.39 43.73
C ALA A 118 -23.94 49.37 42.20
N ALA A 119 -23.48 48.27 41.59
CA ALA A 119 -23.41 48.17 40.14
C ALA A 119 -24.80 48.19 39.46
N ILE A 120 -25.81 47.60 40.15
CA ILE A 120 -27.19 47.63 39.68
C ILE A 120 -27.76 49.08 39.83
N ALA A 121 -27.51 49.74 40.99
CA ALA A 121 -27.92 51.10 41.22
C ALA A 121 -27.34 52.08 40.14
N ASP A 122 -26.04 51.93 39.85
CA ASP A 122 -25.38 52.72 38.80
C ASP A 122 -25.97 52.47 37.39
N ARG A 123 -26.24 51.19 37.09
CA ARG A 123 -26.86 50.80 35.79
C ARG A 123 -28.20 51.48 35.55
N TYR A 124 -29.04 51.56 36.57
CA TYR A 124 -30.37 52.13 36.47
C TYR A 124 -30.42 53.62 36.93
N ASN A 125 -29.26 54.18 37.27
CA ASN A 125 -29.11 55.59 37.73
C ASN A 125 -30.06 55.89 38.91
N VAL A 126 -30.09 54.97 39.85
CA VAL A 126 -30.84 55.13 41.13
C VAL A 126 -29.85 55.18 42.31
N SER A 127 -30.24 55.79 43.43
CA SER A 127 -29.37 55.74 44.60
C SER A 127 -29.31 54.33 45.18
N LEU A 128 -28.14 53.93 45.67
CA LEU A 128 -27.97 52.62 46.35
C LEU A 128 -28.91 52.48 47.55
N THR A 129 -29.15 53.58 48.31
CA THR A 129 -30.04 53.64 49.45
C THR A 129 -31.50 53.38 49.02
N ASP A 130 -31.94 54.05 47.93
CA ASP A 130 -33.33 53.90 47.44
C ASP A 130 -33.54 52.46 46.86
N LEU A 131 -32.54 51.91 46.17
CA LEU A 131 -32.61 50.55 45.67
C LEU A 131 -32.70 49.53 46.85
N ALA A 132 -31.89 49.68 47.87
CA ALA A 132 -31.89 48.84 49.02
C ALA A 132 -33.23 48.93 49.78
N GLN A 133 -33.72 50.16 50.02
CA GLN A 133 -34.99 50.37 50.72
C GLN A 133 -36.19 49.82 49.92
N ALA A 134 -36.23 49.98 48.61
CA ALA A 134 -37.29 49.42 47.74
C ALA A 134 -37.37 47.90 47.80
N ASN A 135 -36.31 47.22 48.19
CA ASN A 135 -36.21 45.76 48.27
C ASN A 135 -36.11 45.25 49.71
N GLY A 136 -36.31 46.10 50.69
CA GLY A 136 -36.26 45.74 52.11
C GLY A 136 -34.88 45.29 52.60
N MET A 137 -33.82 45.85 52.00
CA MET A 137 -32.42 45.57 52.23
C MET A 137 -31.73 46.79 52.87
N GLU A 138 -30.65 46.58 53.61
CA GLU A 138 -29.77 47.67 54.02
C GLU A 138 -28.78 47.96 52.88
N SER A 139 -28.27 49.21 52.82
CA SER A 139 -27.36 49.65 51.75
C SER A 139 -26.04 48.88 51.68
N GLY A 140 -25.70 48.14 52.71
CA GLY A 140 -24.55 47.25 52.78
C GLY A 140 -24.86 45.80 52.44
N ASP A 141 -26.12 45.44 52.23
CA ASP A 141 -26.53 44.09 51.89
C ASP A 141 -26.07 43.64 50.48
N ALA A 142 -25.90 42.38 50.30
CA ALA A 142 -25.57 41.78 49.02
C ALA A 142 -26.82 41.18 48.39
N ALA A 143 -27.02 41.49 47.10
CA ALA A 143 -28.09 40.85 46.32
C ALA A 143 -27.75 39.40 45.99
N CYS A 144 -28.68 38.49 46.17
CA CYS A 144 -28.50 37.09 45.81
C CYS A 144 -28.73 36.88 44.33
N GLY A 145 -27.89 36.04 43.69
CA GLY A 145 -28.09 35.56 42.34
C GLY A 145 -29.44 34.86 42.20
N GLY A 146 -30.18 35.14 41.11
CA GLY A 146 -31.54 34.67 40.93
C GLY A 146 -32.63 35.45 41.66
N GLN A 147 -32.27 36.43 42.51
CA GLN A 147 -33.20 37.30 43.15
C GLN A 147 -33.70 38.37 42.15
N THR A 148 -35.02 38.62 42.13
CA THR A 148 -35.58 39.72 41.37
C THR A 148 -35.67 40.95 42.24
N LEU A 149 -35.02 42.05 41.86
CA LEU A 149 -35.07 43.29 42.55
C LEU A 149 -36.03 44.26 41.89
N THR A 150 -36.80 44.98 42.68
CA THR A 150 -37.62 46.11 42.23
C THR A 150 -36.70 47.34 42.12
N ILE A 151 -36.55 47.85 40.93
CA ILE A 151 -35.79 49.07 40.69
C ILE A 151 -36.69 50.28 40.83
N PRO A 152 -36.40 51.25 41.75
CA PRO A 152 -37.28 52.37 42.06
C PRO A 152 -37.17 53.47 40.96
N THR A 153 -37.50 53.07 39.72
CA THR A 153 -37.68 53.99 38.60
C THR A 153 -39.13 54.39 38.44
N SER A 154 -39.47 55.34 37.58
CA SER A 154 -40.87 55.73 37.37
C SER A 154 -41.26 55.43 35.91
N PRO A 155 -41.98 54.37 35.55
CA PRO A 155 -42.54 53.34 36.48
C PRO A 155 -41.44 52.39 37.08
N PRO A 156 -41.70 51.69 38.19
CA PRO A 156 -40.80 50.70 38.74
C PRO A 156 -40.47 49.60 37.75
N GLN A 157 -39.23 49.16 37.73
CA GLN A 157 -38.73 48.06 36.86
C GLN A 157 -38.29 46.88 37.74
N GLU A 158 -38.31 45.67 37.18
CA GLU A 158 -37.75 44.49 37.79
C GLU A 158 -36.38 44.15 37.20
N HIS A 159 -35.44 43.80 38.04
CA HIS A 159 -34.13 43.34 37.64
C HIS A 159 -33.82 41.98 38.28
N LEU A 160 -33.56 40.99 37.41
CA LEU A 160 -33.07 39.69 37.87
C LEU A 160 -31.54 39.79 38.07
N VAL A 161 -31.11 39.57 39.30
CA VAL A 161 -29.68 39.59 39.63
C VAL A 161 -28.95 38.46 38.94
N LEU A 162 -28.12 38.78 37.97
CA LEU A 162 -27.25 37.85 37.30
C LEU A 162 -25.99 37.64 38.11
N ARG A 163 -25.93 36.48 38.76
CA ARG A 163 -24.77 36.17 39.61
C ARG A 163 -24.68 34.68 39.83
N ASP A 164 -23.45 34.20 39.97
CA ASP A 164 -23.23 32.86 40.52
C ASP A 164 -23.87 32.73 41.92
N THR A 165 -24.38 31.55 42.22
CA THR A 165 -24.82 31.22 43.56
C THR A 165 -23.91 30.17 44.14
N LEU A 166 -23.68 30.17 45.44
CA LEU A 166 -22.95 29.09 46.11
C LEU A 166 -23.65 27.76 45.96
N ALA A 167 -24.99 27.75 45.88
CA ALA A 167 -25.76 26.56 45.54
C ALA A 167 -25.47 26.05 44.13
N GLY A 168 -25.34 26.97 43.14
CA GLY A 168 -24.96 26.64 41.77
C GLY A 168 -23.51 26.10 41.68
N LEU A 169 -22.58 26.70 42.46
CA LEU A 169 -21.21 26.16 42.59
C LEU A 169 -21.20 24.78 43.23
N ALA A 170 -21.93 24.60 44.34
CA ALA A 170 -22.09 23.31 45.02
C ALA A 170 -22.59 22.24 44.05
N GLY A 171 -23.62 22.56 43.25
CA GLY A 171 -24.13 21.65 42.20
C GLY A 171 -23.13 21.39 41.07
N ARG A 172 -22.41 22.43 40.60
CA ARG A 172 -21.40 22.31 39.51
C ARG A 172 -20.24 21.39 39.93
N TYR A 173 -19.78 21.51 41.17
CA TYR A 173 -18.66 20.72 41.69
C TYR A 173 -19.11 19.50 42.48
N GLN A 174 -20.42 19.23 42.53
CA GLN A 174 -21.03 18.07 43.19
C GLN A 174 -20.64 17.98 44.68
N VAL A 175 -20.61 19.11 45.34
CA VAL A 175 -20.37 19.23 46.78
C VAL A 175 -21.59 19.73 47.48
N GLU A 176 -21.76 19.34 48.76
CA GLU A 176 -22.88 19.87 49.55
C GLU A 176 -22.70 21.36 49.86
N LEU A 177 -23.78 22.14 49.70
CA LEU A 177 -23.76 23.59 49.94
C LEU A 177 -23.32 23.92 51.39
N ALA A 178 -23.81 23.16 52.36
CA ALA A 178 -23.42 23.33 53.74
C ALA A 178 -21.90 23.19 53.98
N THR A 179 -21.27 22.22 53.29
CA THR A 179 -19.83 22.01 53.30
C THR A 179 -19.07 23.16 52.67
N LEU A 180 -19.56 23.66 51.54
CA LEU A 180 -18.96 24.81 50.84
C LEU A 180 -19.01 26.06 51.72
N LEU A 181 -20.13 26.33 52.38
CA LEU A 181 -20.33 27.45 53.31
C LEU A 181 -19.39 27.34 54.52
N GLN A 182 -19.34 26.18 55.16
CA GLN A 182 -18.50 25.90 56.33
C GLN A 182 -17.02 26.02 56.02
N LEU A 183 -16.56 25.46 54.88
CA LEU A 183 -15.16 25.52 54.48
C LEU A 183 -14.67 26.96 54.25
N ASN A 184 -15.56 27.83 53.74
CA ASN A 184 -15.25 29.21 53.43
C ASN A 184 -15.65 30.19 54.55
N ASN A 185 -16.15 29.69 55.67
CA ASN A 185 -16.61 30.51 56.81
C ASN A 185 -17.72 31.51 56.40
N ILE A 186 -18.63 31.08 55.55
CA ILE A 186 -19.70 31.87 54.97
C ILE A 186 -21.00 31.62 55.72
N GLU A 187 -21.44 32.57 56.56
CA GLU A 187 -22.72 32.53 57.27
C GLU A 187 -23.91 32.87 56.37
N ASN A 188 -23.73 33.86 55.49
CA ASN A 188 -24.77 34.31 54.56
C ASN A 188 -24.33 34.03 53.10
N PRO A 189 -24.99 33.07 52.40
CA PRO A 189 -24.65 32.74 51.01
C PRO A 189 -24.74 33.90 50.04
N CYS A 190 -25.54 34.90 50.39
CA CYS A 190 -25.73 36.11 49.56
C CYS A 190 -24.68 37.20 49.84
N ALA A 191 -23.90 37.09 50.89
CA ALA A 191 -22.92 38.11 51.32
C ALA A 191 -21.56 37.97 50.62
N VAL A 192 -21.36 36.97 49.74
CA VAL A 192 -20.09 36.74 49.01
C VAL A 192 -19.94 37.81 47.95
N THR A 193 -18.88 38.61 48.08
CA THR A 193 -18.61 39.70 47.14
C THR A 193 -18.05 39.16 45.84
N PRO A 194 -18.44 39.72 44.67
CA PRO A 194 -17.81 39.40 43.41
C PRO A 194 -16.29 39.64 43.44
N GLY A 195 -15.52 38.68 42.91
CA GLY A 195 -14.07 38.70 42.99
C GLY A 195 -13.49 37.93 44.17
N SER A 196 -14.32 37.54 45.17
CA SER A 196 -13.86 36.68 46.25
C SER A 196 -13.44 35.31 45.76
N LEU A 197 -12.37 34.77 46.34
CA LEU A 197 -11.96 33.38 46.10
C LEU A 197 -12.77 32.46 47.00
N VAL A 198 -13.45 31.49 46.39
CA VAL A 198 -14.20 30.45 47.11
C VAL A 198 -13.40 29.13 46.99
N LEU A 199 -13.05 28.54 48.12
CA LEU A 199 -12.42 27.23 48.22
C LEU A 199 -13.47 26.14 47.97
N ILE A 200 -13.23 25.31 46.95
CA ILE A 200 -14.08 24.17 46.67
C ILE A 200 -13.47 22.93 47.32
N PRO A 201 -14.20 22.14 48.14
CA PRO A 201 -13.68 21.01 48.88
C PRO A 201 -13.56 19.77 47.99
N ILE A 202 -12.69 19.86 46.99
CA ILE A 202 -12.34 18.74 46.12
C ILE A 202 -10.86 18.46 46.27
N GLY A 203 -10.51 17.22 46.58
CA GLY A 203 -9.15 16.72 46.52
C GLY A 203 -8.38 16.56 47.81
N GLY A 204 -8.62 17.12 48.93
CA GLY A 204 -7.84 16.93 50.16
C GLY A 204 -8.68 16.62 51.42
N PRO A 205 -8.08 16.14 52.48
CA PRO A 205 -8.82 15.83 53.68
C PRO A 205 -9.47 17.07 54.30
N VAL A 206 -10.73 16.98 54.64
CA VAL A 206 -11.51 18.01 55.27
C VAL A 206 -11.89 17.57 56.71
N LYS A 207 -11.74 18.46 57.69
CA LYS A 207 -12.26 18.21 59.00
C LYS A 207 -13.71 18.66 59.08
N TYR A 208 -14.56 17.75 59.45
CA TYR A 208 -16.00 17.98 59.60
C TYR A 208 -16.41 17.82 61.07
N THR A 209 -17.13 18.78 61.58
CA THR A 209 -17.70 18.71 62.94
C THR A 209 -19.11 18.17 62.83
N VAL A 210 -19.38 17.03 63.47
CA VAL A 210 -20.68 16.36 63.51
C VAL A 210 -21.75 17.27 64.10
N VAL A 211 -22.86 17.42 63.43
CA VAL A 211 -24.01 18.17 63.87
C VAL A 211 -25.05 17.18 64.42
N ALA A 212 -25.90 17.65 65.33
CA ALA A 212 -26.96 16.79 65.91
C ALA A 212 -27.89 16.23 64.81
N GLY A 213 -28.00 14.91 64.76
CA GLY A 213 -28.79 14.20 63.74
C GLY A 213 -28.01 13.71 62.56
N ASP A 214 -26.67 13.96 62.48
CA ASP A 214 -25.81 13.33 61.49
C ASP A 214 -25.55 11.86 61.82
N ASP A 215 -25.45 11.08 60.78
CA ASP A 215 -24.89 9.74 60.73
C ASP A 215 -23.85 9.61 59.65
N VAL A 216 -23.08 8.53 59.65
CA VAL A 216 -22.02 8.30 58.66
C VAL A 216 -22.57 8.31 57.22
N ALA A 217 -23.78 7.74 57.03
CA ALA A 217 -24.40 7.69 55.70
C ALA A 217 -24.77 9.08 55.19
N ARG A 218 -25.28 9.95 56.05
CA ARG A 218 -25.64 11.33 55.76
C ARG A 218 -24.41 12.17 55.44
N ILE A 219 -23.33 12.03 56.22
CA ILE A 219 -22.05 12.69 55.96
C ILE A 219 -21.41 12.20 54.66
N SER A 220 -21.47 10.87 54.42
CA SER A 220 -21.05 10.26 53.17
C SER A 220 -21.78 10.88 51.95
N GLY A 221 -23.09 11.08 52.09
CA GLY A 221 -23.89 11.76 51.06
C GLY A 221 -23.50 13.24 50.87
N TYR A 222 -23.20 13.97 51.93
CA TYR A 222 -22.79 15.37 51.85
C TYR A 222 -21.49 15.56 51.03
N PHE A 223 -20.49 14.73 51.30
CA PHE A 223 -19.18 14.81 50.68
C PHE A 223 -19.05 13.98 49.38
N GLN A 224 -20.07 13.16 49.10
CA GLN A 224 -20.09 12.21 48.02
C GLN A 224 -18.84 11.29 48.01
N VAL A 225 -18.46 10.82 49.15
CA VAL A 225 -17.36 9.87 49.37
C VAL A 225 -17.89 8.59 49.97
N ASN A 226 -17.16 7.48 49.84
CA ASN A 226 -17.50 6.24 50.51
C ASN A 226 -17.40 6.40 52.07
N ALA A 227 -18.26 5.73 52.80
CA ALA A 227 -18.26 5.79 54.25
C ALA A 227 -16.90 5.42 54.88
N LEU A 228 -16.12 4.54 54.26
CA LEU A 228 -14.76 4.19 54.70
C LEU A 228 -13.74 5.34 54.57
N ALA A 229 -14.05 6.37 53.79
CA ALA A 229 -13.23 7.56 53.65
C ALA A 229 -13.51 8.62 54.75
N ILE A 230 -14.47 8.38 55.62
CA ILE A 230 -14.80 9.24 56.78
C ILE A 230 -14.15 8.62 57.99
N LEU A 231 -13.14 9.29 58.54
CA LEU A 231 -12.33 8.77 59.64
C LEU A 231 -12.63 9.52 60.96
N ASP A 232 -12.61 8.79 62.07
CA ASP A 232 -12.62 9.37 63.39
C ASP A 232 -11.28 10.00 63.81
N GLU A 233 -11.16 10.53 64.99
CA GLU A 233 -9.93 11.13 65.51
C GLU A 233 -8.76 10.14 65.64
N ALA A 234 -9.06 8.85 65.74
CA ALA A 234 -8.06 7.77 65.76
C ALA A 234 -7.63 7.33 64.31
N GLY A 235 -8.20 7.94 63.27
CA GLY A 235 -7.92 7.57 61.87
C GLY A 235 -8.56 6.26 61.42
N GLN A 236 -9.57 5.79 62.15
CA GLN A 236 -10.36 4.60 61.81
C GLN A 236 -11.67 5.01 61.13
N PRO A 237 -12.24 4.19 60.24
CA PRO A 237 -13.54 4.49 59.65
C PRO A 237 -14.58 4.79 60.72
N ALA A 238 -15.21 5.94 60.64
CA ALA A 238 -16.22 6.40 61.57
C ALA A 238 -17.40 5.45 61.59
N ARG A 239 -18.02 5.29 62.80
CA ARG A 239 -19.15 4.39 63.03
C ARG A 239 -20.27 5.09 63.79
N ASP A 240 -21.49 4.80 63.42
CA ASP A 240 -22.66 5.27 64.20
C ASP A 240 -22.81 4.55 65.57
N PRO A 241 -23.35 5.23 66.56
CA PRO A 241 -23.84 6.59 66.55
C PRO A 241 -22.72 7.62 66.66
N LEU A 242 -22.82 8.74 65.93
CA LEU A 242 -21.90 9.88 65.95
C LEU A 242 -22.33 10.83 67.13
N ALA A 243 -21.35 11.40 67.85
CA ALA A 243 -21.61 12.40 68.82
C ALA A 243 -21.57 13.81 68.22
N ALA A 244 -22.60 14.63 68.56
CA ALA A 244 -22.59 16.03 68.15
C ALA A 244 -21.35 16.75 68.69
N GLY A 245 -20.64 17.50 67.90
CA GLY A 245 -19.37 18.16 68.24
C GLY A 245 -18.13 17.28 67.94
N GLN A 246 -18.29 16.01 67.63
CA GLN A 246 -17.18 15.13 67.24
C GLN A 246 -16.55 15.63 65.95
N THR A 247 -15.21 15.63 65.84
CA THR A 247 -14.49 15.99 64.63
C THR A 247 -14.16 14.72 63.84
N LEU A 248 -14.60 14.67 62.62
CA LEU A 248 -14.27 13.64 61.66
C LEU A 248 -13.31 14.19 60.61
N THR A 249 -12.53 13.31 59.99
CA THR A 249 -11.69 13.63 58.85
C THR A 249 -12.28 12.96 57.62
N VAL A 250 -12.76 13.73 56.69
CA VAL A 250 -13.23 13.23 55.36
C VAL A 250 -12.07 13.22 54.42
N GLN A 251 -11.74 12.04 53.93
CA GLN A 251 -10.65 11.84 52.97
C GLN A 251 -11.14 12.01 51.54
N PHE A 252 -10.28 12.57 50.70
CA PHE A 252 -10.46 12.70 49.30
C PHE A 252 -9.24 12.10 48.54
N GLY A 253 -9.16 12.26 47.26
CA GLY A 253 -8.00 11.82 46.52
C GLY A 253 -7.82 10.30 46.51
N ASP A 254 -6.58 9.86 46.55
CA ASP A 254 -6.22 8.43 46.48
C ASP A 254 -6.79 7.64 47.65
N GLU A 255 -6.92 8.24 48.85
CA GLU A 255 -7.52 7.60 50.03
C GLU A 255 -9.02 7.35 49.82
N ALA A 256 -9.74 8.32 49.27
CA ALA A 256 -11.18 8.16 48.98
C ALA A 256 -11.41 7.09 47.91
N LEU A 257 -10.60 7.10 46.86
CA LEU A 257 -10.66 6.07 45.81
C LEU A 257 -10.28 4.70 46.38
N GLY A 258 -9.22 4.63 47.20
CA GLY A 258 -8.82 3.40 47.90
C GLY A 258 -9.94 2.85 48.80
N ALA A 259 -10.63 3.73 49.53
CA ALA A 259 -11.77 3.34 50.36
C ALA A 259 -12.95 2.78 49.54
N ALA A 260 -13.29 3.43 48.42
CA ALA A 260 -14.33 2.96 47.50
C ALA A 260 -13.94 1.60 46.84
N MET A 261 -12.69 1.44 46.45
CA MET A 261 -12.18 0.19 45.89
C MET A 261 -12.20 -0.95 46.90
N GLN A 262 -11.83 -0.66 48.17
CA GLN A 262 -11.88 -1.64 49.26
C GLN A 262 -13.31 -2.08 49.56
N ALA A 263 -14.25 -1.13 49.57
CA ALA A 263 -15.68 -1.42 49.75
C ALA A 263 -16.24 -2.24 48.56
N ALA A 264 -15.82 -1.97 47.37
CA ALA A 264 -16.22 -2.71 46.17
C ALA A 264 -15.65 -4.13 46.16
N GLY A 265 -14.36 -4.29 46.50
CA GLY A 265 -13.66 -5.58 46.55
C GLY A 265 -13.38 -6.26 45.21
N ASN A 266 -13.74 -5.63 44.09
CA ASN A 266 -13.67 -6.18 42.75
C ASN A 266 -13.08 -5.19 41.71
N VAL A 267 -12.15 -4.34 42.13
CA VAL A 267 -11.51 -3.34 41.29
C VAL A 267 -10.11 -3.77 40.92
N ILE A 268 -9.76 -3.74 39.65
CA ILE A 268 -8.41 -4.00 39.13
C ILE A 268 -7.79 -2.76 38.51
N LEU A 269 -6.49 -2.63 38.66
CA LEU A 269 -5.69 -1.54 38.13
C LEU A 269 -4.68 -2.05 37.09
N ASN A 270 -4.19 -1.14 36.27
CA ASN A 270 -3.18 -1.40 35.30
C ASN A 270 -1.85 -0.70 35.60
N GLY A 271 -0.81 -1.12 34.89
CA GLY A 271 0.49 -0.48 34.86
C GLY A 271 1.17 -0.69 33.53
N GLU A 272 2.22 0.07 33.29
CA GLU A 272 3.01 0.01 32.05
C GLU A 272 4.48 -0.23 32.38
N ILE A 273 5.08 -1.22 31.71
CA ILE A 273 6.53 -1.40 31.75
C ILE A 273 7.16 -0.36 30.82
N ARG A 274 7.94 0.55 31.40
CA ARG A 274 8.62 1.64 30.71
C ARG A 274 10.10 1.32 30.52
N ASN A 275 10.59 1.54 29.32
CA ASN A 275 12.00 1.43 28.98
C ASN A 275 12.54 2.85 28.78
N THR A 276 13.33 3.34 29.69
CA THR A 276 14.02 4.64 29.59
C THR A 276 15.52 4.44 29.38
N VAL A 277 16.14 5.33 28.63
CA VAL A 277 17.60 5.34 28.46
C VAL A 277 18.15 6.50 29.28
N GLU A 278 18.80 6.18 30.41
CA GLU A 278 19.43 7.16 31.27
C GLU A 278 20.93 6.83 31.40
N GLY A 279 21.79 7.83 31.25
CA GLY A 279 23.25 7.69 31.46
C GLY A 279 23.93 6.63 30.59
N GLY A 280 23.35 6.27 29.41
CA GLY A 280 23.88 5.22 28.53
C GLY A 280 23.46 3.79 28.89
N GLY A 281 22.64 3.60 29.93
CA GLY A 281 22.04 2.32 30.33
C GLY A 281 20.54 2.26 30.04
N ARG A 282 20.00 1.06 29.76
CA ARG A 282 18.56 0.81 29.63
C ARG A 282 17.98 0.55 31.02
N LEU A 283 17.14 1.44 31.50
CA LEU A 283 16.38 1.28 32.75
C LEU A 283 14.99 0.79 32.43
N VAL A 284 14.62 -0.35 32.99
CA VAL A 284 13.28 -0.94 32.88
C VAL A 284 12.55 -0.69 34.20
N THR A 285 11.43 0.01 34.15
CA THR A 285 10.64 0.34 35.34
C THR A 285 9.17 -0.07 35.18
N LEU A 286 8.55 -0.47 36.26
CA LEU A 286 7.10 -0.66 36.37
C LEU A 286 6.62 0.13 37.59
N PRO A 287 6.25 1.42 37.41
CA PRO A 287 5.75 2.20 38.54
C PRO A 287 4.47 1.58 39.12
N PRO A 288 4.44 1.26 40.42
CA PRO A 288 3.24 0.71 41.04
C PRO A 288 2.18 1.81 41.24
N PRO A 289 0.89 1.42 41.37
CA PRO A 289 -0.14 2.34 41.85
C PRO A 289 0.20 2.90 43.24
N THR A 290 -0.37 4.06 43.58
CA THR A 290 -0.19 4.69 44.88
C THR A 290 -0.60 3.73 46.00
N GLU A 291 -0.03 3.90 47.20
CA GLU A 291 -0.18 2.93 48.31
C GLU A 291 -1.62 2.66 48.71
N PRO A 292 -2.53 3.66 48.87
CA PRO A 292 -3.93 3.41 49.18
C PRO A 292 -4.63 2.52 48.16
N LEU A 293 -4.37 2.74 46.89
CA LEU A 293 -4.97 2.00 45.77
C LEU A 293 -4.39 0.60 45.63
N ARG A 294 -3.09 0.46 45.86
CA ARG A 294 -2.40 -0.83 45.85
C ARG A 294 -2.92 -1.79 46.91
N ARG A 295 -3.27 -1.29 48.09
CA ARG A 295 -3.86 -2.10 49.18
C ARG A 295 -5.29 -2.53 48.87
N ALA A 296 -6.03 -1.70 48.13
CA ALA A 296 -7.44 -1.88 47.84
C ALA A 296 -7.76 -2.63 46.57
N MET A 297 -6.79 -2.75 45.63
CA MET A 297 -7.01 -3.42 44.35
C MET A 297 -7.18 -4.93 44.52
N ALA A 298 -8.11 -5.51 43.77
CA ALA A 298 -8.33 -6.96 43.68
C ALA A 298 -7.30 -7.64 42.72
N GLY A 299 -6.67 -6.91 41.85
CA GLY A 299 -5.68 -7.41 40.93
C GLY A 299 -4.93 -6.29 40.16
N PHE A 300 -3.80 -6.66 39.54
CA PHE A 300 -2.95 -5.78 38.80
C PHE A 300 -2.42 -6.48 37.54
N GLY A 301 -2.33 -5.80 36.43
CA GLY A 301 -1.75 -6.30 35.20
C GLY A 301 -1.17 -5.19 34.33
N ILE A 302 -0.45 -5.56 33.25
CA ILE A 302 0.22 -4.59 32.34
C ILE A 302 -0.62 -4.32 31.11
N THR A 303 -0.49 -3.09 30.56
CA THR A 303 -1.19 -2.63 29.34
C THR A 303 -0.24 -2.14 28.25
N ASN A 304 0.90 -2.80 28.09
CA ASN A 304 1.82 -2.44 27.02
C ASN A 304 1.21 -2.78 25.65
N ILE A 305 0.98 -1.77 24.82
CA ILE A 305 0.47 -1.89 23.46
C ILE A 305 1.61 -1.63 22.47
N GLN A 306 1.74 -2.51 21.50
CA GLN A 306 2.75 -2.40 20.45
C GLN A 306 2.08 -2.54 19.09
N ARG A 307 2.63 -1.85 18.07
CA ARG A 307 2.12 -1.92 16.71
C ARG A 307 2.90 -2.96 15.92
N ASP A 308 2.19 -3.72 15.07
CA ASP A 308 2.78 -4.68 14.17
C ASP A 308 3.42 -4.01 12.93
N ALA A 309 4.01 -4.81 12.03
CA ALA A 309 4.77 -4.33 10.87
C ALA A 309 3.98 -3.45 9.89
N ASP A 310 2.65 -3.56 9.87
CA ASP A 310 1.76 -2.70 9.07
C ASP A 310 1.34 -1.41 9.80
N GLY A 311 1.77 -1.23 11.07
CA GLY A 311 1.44 -0.10 11.93
C GLY A 311 0.12 -0.23 12.68
N ALA A 312 -0.67 -1.29 12.47
CA ALA A 312 -1.86 -1.59 13.25
C ALA A 312 -1.55 -2.50 14.45
N VAL A 313 -2.48 -2.59 15.39
CA VAL A 313 -2.39 -3.49 16.55
C VAL A 313 -3.24 -4.72 16.28
N HIS A 314 -2.59 -5.86 16.01
CA HIS A 314 -3.26 -7.16 15.85
C HIS A 314 -3.17 -8.02 17.08
N SER A 315 -2.19 -7.74 17.94
CA SER A 315 -1.91 -8.54 19.13
C SER A 315 -1.54 -7.67 20.31
N ILE A 316 -1.77 -8.20 21.51
CA ILE A 316 -1.27 -7.62 22.76
C ILE A 316 -0.25 -8.55 23.38
N GLN A 317 0.67 -8.00 24.14
CA GLN A 317 1.58 -8.81 24.94
C GLN A 317 0.81 -9.47 26.08
N ALA A 318 0.72 -10.80 26.07
CA ALA A 318 -0.04 -11.55 27.08
C ALA A 318 0.61 -11.52 28.45
N TRP A 319 1.94 -11.52 28.50
CA TRP A 319 2.74 -11.41 29.71
C TRP A 319 4.13 -10.82 29.41
N ASN A 320 4.75 -10.22 30.39
CA ASN A 320 6.10 -9.69 30.30
C ASN A 320 6.92 -10.06 31.53
N ASN A 321 8.23 -10.13 31.41
CA ASN A 321 9.14 -10.39 32.51
C ASN A 321 9.61 -9.07 33.16
N TYR A 322 9.39 -8.90 34.45
CA TYR A 322 9.87 -7.76 35.20
C TYR A 322 10.47 -8.25 36.53
N GLY A 323 11.73 -7.94 36.80
CA GLY A 323 12.41 -8.35 38.01
C GLY A 323 12.56 -9.88 38.21
N GLY A 324 12.43 -10.67 37.13
CA GLY A 324 12.46 -12.14 37.19
C GLY A 324 11.07 -12.79 37.33
N GLU A 325 10.03 -12.00 37.53
CA GLU A 325 8.65 -12.45 37.56
C GLU A 325 7.90 -12.20 36.29
N LYS A 326 7.03 -13.13 35.86
CA LYS A 326 6.17 -13.00 34.70
C LYS A 326 4.85 -12.36 35.11
N ILE A 327 4.60 -11.14 34.59
CA ILE A 327 3.40 -10.37 34.88
C ILE A 327 2.45 -10.47 33.71
N TYR A 328 1.22 -10.91 33.95
CA TYR A 328 0.18 -11.00 32.91
C TYR A 328 -0.36 -9.62 32.52
N SER A 329 -0.82 -9.53 31.27
CA SER A 329 -1.52 -8.34 30.82
C SER A 329 -2.86 -8.17 31.53
N TRP A 330 -3.22 -6.92 31.73
CA TRP A 330 -4.41 -6.50 32.46
C TRP A 330 -5.73 -7.17 32.01
N PRO A 331 -6.06 -7.29 30.71
CA PRO A 331 -7.29 -7.97 30.27
C PRO A 331 -7.30 -9.46 30.61
N LEU A 332 -6.14 -10.12 30.74
CA LEU A 332 -6.07 -11.51 31.13
C LEU A 332 -6.32 -11.65 32.64
N VAL A 333 -5.79 -10.74 33.46
CA VAL A 333 -6.10 -10.67 34.89
C VAL A 333 -7.59 -10.42 35.09
N ALA A 334 -8.17 -9.49 34.28
CA ALA A 334 -9.62 -9.26 34.29
C ALA A 334 -10.41 -10.53 33.97
N ALA A 335 -9.99 -11.28 32.94
CA ALA A 335 -10.63 -12.54 32.55
C ALA A 335 -10.56 -13.57 33.67
N SER A 336 -9.41 -13.70 34.31
CA SER A 336 -9.24 -14.63 35.46
C SER A 336 -10.17 -14.32 36.62
N LEU A 337 -10.19 -13.09 37.08
CA LEU A 337 -11.02 -12.66 38.19
C LEU A 337 -12.52 -12.70 37.87
N ALA A 338 -12.91 -12.27 36.68
CA ALA A 338 -14.30 -12.27 36.29
C ALA A 338 -14.88 -13.68 36.09
N THR A 339 -14.10 -14.65 35.66
CA THR A 339 -14.57 -16.02 35.39
C THR A 339 -14.25 -17.01 36.51
N GLY A 340 -13.36 -16.63 37.45
CA GLY A 340 -12.84 -17.54 38.47
C GLY A 340 -11.88 -18.61 37.93
N GLN A 341 -11.44 -18.47 36.66
CA GLN A 341 -10.50 -19.39 36.01
C GLN A 341 -9.05 -18.94 36.27
N ALA A 342 -8.22 -19.83 36.78
CA ALA A 342 -6.83 -19.50 37.11
C ALA A 342 -6.00 -19.30 35.84
N LEU A 343 -5.11 -18.30 35.89
CA LEU A 343 -3.99 -18.16 34.94
C LEU A 343 -2.84 -19.08 35.36
N GLY A 344 -2.15 -19.70 34.40
CA GLY A 344 -1.00 -20.55 34.71
C GLY A 344 0.12 -19.77 35.41
N ALA A 345 0.74 -20.37 36.44
CA ALA A 345 1.78 -19.68 37.19
C ALA A 345 3.03 -19.35 36.36
N ASP A 346 3.34 -20.14 35.34
CA ASP A 346 4.51 -19.94 34.48
C ASP A 346 4.10 -19.98 32.98
N PRO A 347 3.67 -18.85 32.41
CA PRO A 347 3.29 -18.80 30.99
C PRO A 347 4.50 -19.00 30.08
N GLY A 348 4.32 -19.87 29.05
CA GLY A 348 5.30 -20.04 27.98
C GLY A 348 5.23 -18.93 26.93
N ALA A 349 6.23 -18.90 26.05
CA ALA A 349 6.22 -17.97 24.90
C ALA A 349 5.15 -18.35 23.86
N GLU A 350 4.82 -19.63 23.72
CA GLU A 350 3.89 -20.15 22.72
C GLU A 350 2.47 -20.37 23.25
N ALA A 351 2.32 -20.46 24.58
CA ALA A 351 1.01 -20.68 25.19
C ALA A 351 1.01 -20.41 26.69
N PHE A 352 -0.20 -20.15 27.24
CA PHE A 352 -0.48 -20.18 28.67
C PHE A 352 -1.77 -20.94 28.96
N THR A 353 -1.95 -21.38 30.19
CA THR A 353 -3.19 -22.03 30.62
C THR A 353 -4.18 -21.02 31.22
N PHE A 354 -5.45 -21.14 30.84
CA PHE A 354 -6.57 -20.37 31.34
C PHE A 354 -7.67 -21.34 31.80
N GLY A 355 -7.73 -21.61 33.07
CA GLY A 355 -8.53 -22.71 33.61
C GLY A 355 -8.08 -24.07 33.03
N ALA A 356 -9.00 -24.76 32.39
CA ALA A 356 -8.71 -26.04 31.69
C ALA A 356 -8.28 -25.87 30.23
N ARG A 357 -8.28 -24.64 29.70
CA ARG A 357 -7.96 -24.37 28.32
C ARG A 357 -6.50 -23.92 28.13
N THR A 358 -5.91 -24.29 27.00
CA THR A 358 -4.63 -23.74 26.56
C THR A 358 -4.91 -22.62 25.56
N VAL A 359 -4.38 -21.41 25.82
CA VAL A 359 -4.45 -20.26 24.96
C VAL A 359 -3.13 -20.16 24.22
N SER A 360 -3.16 -20.22 22.87
CA SER A 360 -1.96 -20.14 22.04
C SER A 360 -1.46 -18.70 21.98
N LEU A 361 -0.14 -18.54 22.01
CA LEU A 361 0.54 -17.26 21.85
C LEU A 361 1.52 -17.33 20.67
N ASP A 362 1.87 -16.17 20.18
CA ASP A 362 3.02 -15.98 19.32
C ASP A 362 4.08 -15.21 20.09
N GLN A 363 5.06 -15.92 20.65
CA GLN A 363 6.16 -15.36 21.46
C GLN A 363 5.70 -14.39 22.56
N SER A 364 4.79 -14.84 23.40
CA SER A 364 4.11 -14.05 24.44
C SER A 364 3.04 -13.06 23.94
N PHE A 365 2.75 -12.98 22.64
CA PHE A 365 1.69 -12.14 22.10
C PHE A 365 0.41 -12.92 21.86
N LEU A 366 -0.72 -12.36 22.30
CA LEU A 366 -2.06 -12.86 22.08
C LEU A 366 -2.67 -12.15 20.86
N ARG A 367 -3.05 -12.90 19.85
CA ARG A 367 -3.85 -12.35 18.72
C ARG A 367 -5.24 -11.97 19.19
N VAL A 368 -5.61 -10.71 18.98
CA VAL A 368 -6.90 -10.16 19.38
C VAL A 368 -7.94 -10.41 18.28
N ASN A 369 -9.04 -11.03 18.66
CA ASN A 369 -10.20 -11.19 17.80
C ASN A 369 -11.15 -10.00 17.97
N TYR A 370 -10.89 -8.93 17.24
CA TYR A 370 -11.70 -7.72 17.29
C TYR A 370 -13.14 -7.97 16.88
N ARG A 371 -14.12 -7.52 17.67
CA ARG A 371 -15.56 -7.64 17.38
C ARG A 371 -16.05 -6.66 16.29
N GLY A 372 -15.29 -5.63 15.99
CA GLY A 372 -15.66 -4.63 15.01
C GLY A 372 -14.77 -3.39 15.08
N PRO A 373 -15.14 -2.33 14.34
CA PRO A 373 -14.57 -1.02 14.50
C PRO A 373 -14.93 -0.42 15.85
N GLU A 374 -14.35 0.71 16.22
CA GLU A 374 -14.67 1.45 17.44
C GLU A 374 -16.18 1.55 17.70
N GLY A 375 -16.58 1.32 18.93
CA GLY A 375 -17.98 1.25 19.35
C GLY A 375 -18.64 -0.12 19.10
N ALA A 376 -17.85 -1.17 18.79
CA ALA A 376 -18.37 -2.53 18.67
C ALA A 376 -18.79 -3.09 20.05
N ILE A 377 -18.11 -2.69 21.10
CA ILE A 377 -18.45 -3.04 22.48
C ILE A 377 -19.40 -1.97 23.04
N PRO A 378 -20.47 -2.36 23.79
CA PRO A 378 -21.38 -1.41 24.41
C PRO A 378 -20.63 -0.39 25.28
N THR A 379 -20.90 0.90 25.05
CA THR A 379 -20.16 2.00 25.67
C THR A 379 -21.11 3.02 26.28
N LEU A 380 -20.83 3.46 27.50
CA LEU A 380 -21.54 4.51 28.21
C LEU A 380 -20.57 5.63 28.62
N SER A 381 -21.01 6.89 28.57
CA SER A 381 -20.18 8.01 29.02
C SER A 381 -19.90 7.95 30.51
N ALA A 382 -18.68 8.21 30.93
CA ALA A 382 -18.29 8.31 32.34
C ALA A 382 -19.09 9.39 33.07
N LEU A 383 -19.46 10.47 32.38
CA LEU A 383 -20.33 11.51 32.94
C LEU A 383 -21.66 10.96 33.43
N LYS A 384 -22.32 10.10 32.65
CA LYS A 384 -23.59 9.48 33.04
C LYS A 384 -23.43 8.59 34.29
N VAL A 385 -22.28 7.96 34.42
CA VAL A 385 -21.98 7.14 35.60
C VAL A 385 -21.71 8.02 36.82
N VAL A 386 -20.88 9.07 36.68
CA VAL A 386 -20.59 10.00 37.78
C VAL A 386 -21.84 10.74 38.25
N ASN A 387 -22.76 11.10 37.37
CA ASN A 387 -24.03 11.75 37.72
C ASN A 387 -25.08 10.77 38.29
N GLY A 388 -24.94 9.46 38.03
CA GLY A 388 -25.94 8.45 38.38
C GLY A 388 -27.01 8.22 37.32
N ASP A 389 -26.99 8.98 36.23
CA ASP A 389 -27.98 8.93 35.15
C ASP A 389 -28.03 7.52 34.52
N ALA A 390 -26.87 6.86 34.39
CA ALA A 390 -26.77 5.53 33.80
C ALA A 390 -27.65 4.49 34.49
N LEU A 391 -27.72 4.51 35.82
CA LEU A 391 -28.55 3.60 36.60
C LEU A 391 -30.03 4.04 36.66
N LEU A 392 -30.29 5.33 36.47
CA LEU A 392 -31.65 5.85 36.35
C LEU A 392 -32.27 5.47 35.02
N GLU A 393 -31.47 5.50 33.93
CA GLU A 393 -31.90 5.10 32.58
C GLU A 393 -32.07 3.57 32.45
N ASP A 394 -31.11 2.80 32.98
CA ASP A 394 -31.17 1.34 33.01
C ASP A 394 -30.61 0.80 34.36
N PRO A 395 -31.46 0.36 35.28
CA PRO A 395 -31.01 -0.23 36.56
C PRO A 395 -30.14 -1.48 36.40
N ASN A 396 -30.14 -2.14 35.23
CA ASN A 396 -29.34 -3.33 34.93
C ASN A 396 -28.13 -3.02 34.06
N ALA A 397 -27.83 -1.75 33.79
CA ALA A 397 -26.73 -1.33 32.92
C ALA A 397 -25.41 -2.05 33.20
N PHE A 398 -25.12 -2.34 34.48
CA PHE A 398 -23.86 -2.94 34.96
C PHE A 398 -24.00 -4.32 35.60
N ARG A 399 -25.24 -4.80 35.80
CA ARG A 399 -25.50 -6.05 36.56
C ARG A 399 -24.79 -7.23 35.89
N ASP A 400 -23.97 -7.93 36.65
CA ASP A 400 -23.18 -9.11 36.27
C ASP A 400 -22.19 -8.85 35.12
N LYS A 401 -21.96 -7.57 34.74
CA LYS A 401 -21.06 -7.20 33.66
C LYS A 401 -19.64 -6.88 34.15
N VAL A 402 -18.68 -7.10 33.33
CA VAL A 402 -17.31 -6.60 33.49
C VAL A 402 -17.25 -5.19 32.86
N VAL A 403 -16.89 -4.22 33.69
CA VAL A 403 -16.86 -2.81 33.32
C VAL A 403 -15.43 -2.38 33.10
N PHE A 404 -15.12 -1.97 31.90
CA PHE A 404 -13.82 -1.37 31.53
C PHE A 404 -13.94 0.14 31.52
N ILE A 405 -13.08 0.85 32.30
CA ILE A 405 -13.09 2.31 32.38
C ILE A 405 -11.82 2.84 31.78
N GLY A 406 -11.92 3.69 30.77
CA GLY A 406 -10.73 4.26 30.12
C GLY A 406 -11.04 5.38 29.15
N ALA A 407 -9.95 5.97 28.63
CA ALA A 407 -9.99 7.11 27.73
C ALA A 407 -10.51 6.71 26.33
N THR A 408 -11.51 7.46 25.85
CA THR A 408 -11.98 7.38 24.46
C THR A 408 -11.95 8.75 23.75
N ALA A 409 -11.82 9.84 24.53
CA ALA A 409 -11.69 11.19 24.00
C ALA A 409 -10.46 11.34 23.12
N ALA A 410 -10.61 11.99 21.98
CA ALA A 410 -9.51 12.19 21.03
C ALA A 410 -8.37 13.02 21.63
N SER A 411 -8.68 13.94 22.56
CA SER A 411 -7.72 14.79 23.24
C SER A 411 -6.74 14.04 24.16
N LEU A 412 -7.09 12.83 24.62
CA LEU A 412 -6.24 12.01 25.48
C LEU A 412 -5.25 11.12 24.74
N GLN A 413 -5.30 11.10 23.38
CA GLN A 413 -4.35 10.43 22.47
C GLN A 413 -4.14 8.92 22.71
N ASP A 414 -5.02 8.26 23.47
CA ASP A 414 -4.96 6.82 23.71
C ASP A 414 -5.76 6.05 22.65
N ARG A 415 -5.31 6.17 21.37
CA ARG A 415 -6.01 5.60 20.21
C ARG A 415 -5.05 4.91 19.27
N TYR A 416 -5.45 3.76 18.78
CA TYR A 416 -4.61 2.86 18.00
C TYR A 416 -5.28 2.44 16.71
N PRO A 417 -4.51 2.33 15.58
CA PRO A 417 -4.97 1.65 14.40
C PRO A 417 -5.19 0.17 14.70
N THR A 418 -6.28 -0.38 14.20
CA THR A 418 -6.63 -1.81 14.32
C THR A 418 -6.91 -2.38 12.93
N PRO A 419 -7.16 -3.68 12.75
CA PRO A 419 -7.54 -4.27 11.47
C PRO A 419 -8.72 -3.58 10.77
N PHE A 420 -9.54 -2.82 11.47
CA PHE A 420 -10.66 -2.06 10.91
C PHE A 420 -10.29 -0.72 10.27
N GLY A 421 -9.03 -0.29 10.34
CA GLY A 421 -8.49 0.84 9.56
C GLY A 421 -7.69 1.85 10.35
N PHE A 422 -6.97 2.69 9.60
CA PHE A 422 -6.14 3.78 10.11
C PHE A 422 -6.93 5.09 10.28
N GLU A 423 -8.05 5.25 9.58
CA GLU A 423 -8.90 6.44 9.66
C GLU A 423 -9.83 6.40 10.88
N ARG A 424 -10.15 5.22 11.36
CA ARG A 424 -10.99 4.99 12.53
C ARG A 424 -10.16 4.30 13.59
N LEU A 425 -9.49 5.10 14.39
CA LEU A 425 -8.67 4.60 15.50
C LEU A 425 -9.58 4.06 16.61
N THR A 426 -9.20 2.94 17.16
CA THR A 426 -9.88 2.32 18.32
C THR A 426 -9.19 2.78 19.61
N SER A 427 -9.97 3.11 20.65
CA SER A 427 -9.43 3.46 21.95
C SER A 427 -8.70 2.29 22.62
N GLY A 428 -7.67 2.60 23.44
CA GLY A 428 -6.91 1.59 24.17
C GLY A 428 -7.80 0.69 25.02
N VAL A 429 -8.76 1.26 25.72
CA VAL A 429 -9.71 0.52 26.56
C VAL A 429 -10.57 -0.46 25.75
N GLU A 430 -11.02 -0.09 24.54
CA GLU A 430 -11.81 -1.00 23.68
C GLU A 430 -10.93 -2.10 23.08
N LEU A 431 -9.66 -1.79 22.77
CA LEU A 431 -8.68 -2.78 22.36
C LEU A 431 -8.50 -3.85 23.44
N MET A 432 -8.30 -3.43 24.69
CA MET A 432 -8.13 -4.32 25.84
C MET A 432 -9.41 -5.12 26.15
N ALA A 433 -10.58 -4.51 25.98
CA ALA A 433 -11.85 -5.21 26.11
C ALA A 433 -12.03 -6.30 25.03
N ASN A 434 -11.58 -6.08 23.78
CA ASN A 434 -11.53 -7.12 22.75
C ASN A 434 -10.54 -8.25 23.10
N ALA A 435 -9.42 -7.94 23.72
CA ALA A 435 -8.48 -8.96 24.20
C ALA A 435 -9.07 -9.81 25.32
N TYR A 436 -9.75 -9.19 26.28
CA TYR A 436 -10.54 -9.88 27.31
C TYR A 436 -11.57 -10.84 26.69
N GLU A 437 -12.38 -10.32 25.76
CA GLU A 437 -13.40 -11.06 25.03
C GLU A 437 -12.81 -12.28 24.31
N THR A 438 -11.64 -12.11 23.67
CA THR A 438 -10.92 -13.18 22.97
C THR A 438 -10.58 -14.34 23.91
N VAL A 439 -10.10 -14.05 25.13
CA VAL A 439 -9.69 -15.06 26.10
C VAL A 439 -10.89 -15.73 26.76
N VAL A 440 -11.88 -14.96 27.17
CA VAL A 440 -13.06 -15.48 27.87
C VAL A 440 -13.89 -16.38 26.95
N THR A 441 -14.12 -15.99 25.74
CA THR A 441 -14.90 -16.80 24.77
C THR A 441 -14.10 -17.95 24.19
N GLY A 442 -12.76 -17.88 24.20
CA GLY A 442 -11.87 -18.83 23.53
C GLY A 442 -11.90 -18.74 22.02
N GLU A 443 -12.50 -17.68 21.47
CA GLU A 443 -12.57 -17.43 20.03
C GLU A 443 -11.29 -16.74 19.53
N GLN A 444 -10.18 -17.40 19.76
CA GLN A 444 -8.88 -16.91 19.38
C GLN A 444 -8.66 -17.00 17.85
N VAL A 445 -8.01 -16.00 17.27
CA VAL A 445 -7.51 -16.09 15.91
C VAL A 445 -6.25 -16.94 15.90
N ARG A 446 -6.27 -18.05 15.14
CA ARG A 446 -5.14 -18.99 15.06
C ARG A 446 -4.14 -18.51 14.01
N LEU A 447 -2.88 -18.48 14.37
CA LEU A 447 -1.80 -17.99 13.53
C LEU A 447 -1.15 -19.14 12.74
N PHE A 448 -1.37 -19.15 11.42
CA PHE A 448 -0.66 -19.99 10.46
C PHE A 448 -0.12 -19.18 9.29
N SER A 449 -0.15 -17.83 9.38
CA SER A 449 0.29 -16.94 8.29
C SER A 449 1.80 -16.98 8.06
N GLY A 450 2.57 -17.39 9.07
CA GLY A 450 4.04 -17.29 9.04
C GLY A 450 4.53 -15.84 9.23
N VAL A 451 3.63 -14.91 9.54
CA VAL A 451 3.96 -13.54 9.92
C VAL A 451 4.34 -13.54 11.39
N CYS A 452 5.48 -12.98 11.73
CA CYS A 452 5.86 -12.81 13.12
C CYS A 452 5.15 -11.61 13.71
N ALA A 453 4.52 -11.78 14.88
CA ALA A 453 4.18 -10.69 15.75
C ALA A 453 5.49 -10.16 16.37
N SER A 454 6.16 -9.29 15.65
CA SER A 454 7.38 -8.67 16.14
C SER A 454 7.16 -7.18 16.22
N PRO A 455 7.07 -6.64 17.46
CA PRO A 455 7.25 -5.22 17.62
C PRO A 455 8.68 -4.88 17.17
N THR A 456 8.81 -3.85 16.36
CA THR A 456 10.08 -3.18 16.20
C THR A 456 10.50 -2.73 17.60
N ASP A 457 11.54 -3.35 18.14
CA ASP A 457 12.18 -2.81 19.34
C ASP A 457 12.53 -1.36 19.02
N ALA A 458 11.79 -0.43 19.64
CA ALA A 458 11.96 0.99 19.44
C ALA A 458 13.32 1.45 20.00
N GLY A 459 14.40 0.97 19.44
CA GLY A 459 15.76 1.27 19.89
C GLY A 459 16.86 0.55 19.13
N THR A 460 16.61 -0.58 18.48
CA THR A 460 17.70 -1.34 17.85
C THR A 460 17.69 -1.35 16.33
N GLY A 461 16.57 -0.97 15.68
CA GLY A 461 16.48 -0.98 14.19
C GLY A 461 16.64 -2.37 13.56
N PHE A 462 16.78 -3.42 14.36
CA PHE A 462 16.94 -4.79 13.88
C PHE A 462 15.58 -5.44 13.72
N LEU A 463 15.22 -5.79 12.47
CA LEU A 463 14.14 -6.73 12.17
C LEU A 463 14.48 -8.06 12.82
N ARG A 464 13.61 -8.55 13.69
CA ARG A 464 13.75 -9.86 14.30
C ARG A 464 13.63 -10.94 13.21
N LEU A 465 14.67 -11.74 13.05
CA LEU A 465 14.63 -12.93 12.21
C LEU A 465 13.73 -13.98 12.88
N CYS A 466 12.54 -14.18 12.33
CA CYS A 466 11.70 -15.30 12.70
C CYS A 466 12.39 -16.63 12.40
N SER A 467 12.16 -17.63 13.22
CA SER A 467 12.65 -18.96 12.95
C SER A 467 12.04 -19.55 11.67
N ILE A 468 12.74 -20.44 11.00
CA ILE A 468 12.23 -21.13 9.80
C ILE A 468 10.93 -21.91 10.14
N PHE A 469 10.77 -22.37 11.38
CA PHE A 469 9.56 -23.07 11.83
C PHE A 469 8.36 -22.14 11.93
N GLU A 470 8.52 -20.93 12.44
CA GLU A 470 7.45 -19.92 12.53
C GLU A 470 6.93 -19.56 11.14
N ARG A 471 7.83 -19.52 10.12
CA ARG A 471 7.48 -19.22 8.72
C ARG A 471 7.08 -20.42 7.88
N GLY A 472 7.03 -21.62 8.47
CA GLY A 472 6.88 -22.88 7.73
C GLY A 472 5.73 -22.88 6.72
N MET A 473 4.54 -22.43 7.10
CA MET A 473 3.38 -22.37 6.20
C MET A 473 3.58 -21.40 5.03
N MET A 474 4.19 -20.25 5.27
CA MET A 474 4.51 -19.29 4.20
C MET A 474 5.53 -19.89 3.22
N LEU A 475 6.59 -20.51 3.72
CA LEU A 475 7.62 -21.15 2.89
C LEU A 475 7.04 -22.29 2.05
N ILE A 476 6.21 -23.17 2.65
CA ILE A 476 5.52 -24.25 1.95
C ILE A 476 4.61 -23.68 0.86
N SER A 477 3.82 -22.66 1.15
CA SER A 477 2.90 -22.07 0.20
C SER A 477 3.62 -21.42 -0.99
N ILE A 478 4.80 -20.81 -0.79
CA ILE A 478 5.66 -20.29 -1.85
C ILE A 478 6.13 -21.42 -2.77
N VAL A 479 6.61 -22.53 -2.21
CA VAL A 479 7.06 -23.70 -3.00
C VAL A 479 5.91 -24.30 -3.79
N VAL A 480 4.74 -24.49 -3.18
CA VAL A 480 3.53 -25.01 -3.85
C VAL A 480 3.11 -24.07 -4.99
N SER A 481 3.11 -22.77 -4.76
CA SER A 481 2.75 -21.77 -5.77
C SER A 481 3.75 -21.76 -6.94
N GLY A 482 5.04 -21.90 -6.66
CA GLY A 482 6.07 -22.07 -7.68
C GLY A 482 5.87 -23.33 -8.52
N ALA A 483 5.51 -24.44 -7.88
CA ALA A 483 5.18 -25.71 -8.59
C ALA A 483 3.92 -25.58 -9.46
N LEU A 484 2.87 -24.89 -8.98
CA LEU A 484 1.68 -24.58 -9.77
C LEU A 484 2.03 -23.68 -10.97
N GLY A 485 2.86 -22.62 -10.76
CA GLY A 485 3.37 -21.77 -11.83
C GLY A 485 4.15 -22.55 -12.88
N LEU A 486 4.99 -23.51 -12.45
CA LEU A 486 5.66 -24.44 -13.36
C LEU A 486 4.64 -25.29 -14.16
N GLY A 487 3.55 -25.75 -13.51
CA GLY A 487 2.47 -26.47 -14.18
C GLY A 487 1.80 -25.66 -15.30
N LEU A 488 1.63 -24.36 -15.12
CA LEU A 488 1.04 -23.47 -16.13
C LEU A 488 1.87 -23.39 -17.42
N LEU A 489 3.18 -23.61 -17.35
CA LEU A 489 4.05 -23.63 -18.55
C LEU A 489 3.77 -24.80 -19.51
N PHE A 490 3.11 -25.88 -19.03
CA PHE A 490 2.74 -27.01 -19.88
C PHE A 490 1.48 -26.75 -20.70
N ILE A 491 0.72 -25.69 -20.39
CA ILE A 491 -0.46 -25.28 -21.16
C ILE A 491 0.02 -24.61 -22.44
N ARG A 492 -0.31 -25.23 -23.58
CA ARG A 492 0.18 -24.77 -24.90
C ARG A 492 -0.40 -23.41 -25.34
N GLN A 493 -1.63 -23.10 -24.96
CA GLN A 493 -2.32 -21.88 -25.36
C GLN A 493 -2.16 -20.80 -24.26
N PRO A 494 -1.53 -19.65 -24.53
CA PRO A 494 -1.31 -18.60 -23.53
C PRO A 494 -2.59 -18.08 -22.90
N THR A 495 -3.66 -17.96 -23.66
CA THR A 495 -4.98 -17.50 -23.17
C THR A 495 -5.58 -18.48 -22.17
N ARG A 496 -5.44 -19.79 -22.39
CA ARG A 496 -5.88 -20.81 -21.42
C ARG A 496 -5.02 -20.82 -20.17
N ALA A 497 -3.70 -20.65 -20.30
CA ALA A 497 -2.81 -20.56 -19.16
C ALA A 497 -3.16 -19.34 -18.28
N LEU A 498 -3.43 -18.18 -18.90
CA LEU A 498 -3.89 -16.98 -18.19
C LEU A 498 -5.24 -17.21 -17.50
N ALA A 499 -6.19 -17.85 -18.16
CA ALA A 499 -7.50 -18.15 -17.57
C ALA A 499 -7.37 -19.08 -16.34
N VAL A 500 -6.50 -20.10 -16.42
CA VAL A 500 -6.21 -20.98 -15.27
C VAL A 500 -5.53 -20.23 -14.14
N LEU A 501 -4.54 -19.36 -14.45
CA LEU A 501 -3.90 -18.50 -13.45
C LEU A 501 -4.93 -17.63 -12.72
N LEU A 502 -5.80 -16.93 -13.44
CA LEU A 502 -6.86 -16.09 -12.84
C LEU A 502 -7.81 -16.93 -12.00
N GLY A 503 -8.18 -18.12 -12.47
CA GLY A 503 -9.00 -19.07 -11.71
C GLY A 503 -8.34 -19.50 -10.40
N LEU A 504 -7.02 -19.78 -10.42
CA LEU A 504 -6.27 -20.15 -9.22
C LEU A 504 -6.15 -18.98 -8.23
N ILE A 505 -5.96 -17.75 -8.71
CA ILE A 505 -5.93 -16.56 -7.87
C ILE A 505 -7.29 -16.35 -7.19
N VAL A 506 -8.38 -16.42 -7.94
CA VAL A 506 -9.75 -16.25 -7.41
C VAL A 506 -10.07 -17.38 -6.41
N ALA A 507 -9.80 -18.62 -6.76
CA ALA A 507 -10.05 -19.76 -5.87
C ALA A 507 -9.18 -19.71 -4.61
N GLY A 508 -7.90 -19.34 -4.73
CA GLY A 508 -6.99 -19.17 -3.59
C GLY A 508 -7.44 -18.07 -2.65
N THR A 509 -7.84 -16.92 -3.19
CA THR A 509 -8.37 -15.79 -2.39
C THR A 509 -9.70 -16.17 -1.72
N ALA A 510 -10.60 -16.85 -2.42
CA ALA A 510 -11.87 -17.32 -1.86
C ALA A 510 -11.65 -18.34 -0.74
N LEU A 511 -10.74 -19.30 -0.93
CA LEU A 511 -10.36 -20.27 0.09
C LEU A 511 -9.74 -19.59 1.31
N TRP A 512 -8.81 -18.67 1.10
CA TRP A 512 -8.21 -17.87 2.16
C TRP A 512 -9.27 -17.17 3.00
N LEU A 513 -10.20 -16.46 2.36
CA LEU A 513 -11.29 -15.76 3.04
C LEU A 513 -12.21 -16.74 3.78
N ALA A 514 -12.57 -17.85 3.18
CA ALA A 514 -13.39 -18.88 3.81
C ALA A 514 -12.70 -19.48 5.05
N VAL A 515 -11.40 -19.76 5.00
CA VAL A 515 -10.62 -20.24 6.14
C VAL A 515 -10.64 -19.23 7.28
N PHE A 516 -10.45 -17.93 6.97
CA PHE A 516 -10.54 -16.89 7.99
C PHE A 516 -11.95 -16.76 8.59
N LEU A 517 -12.98 -16.71 7.76
CA LEU A 517 -14.36 -16.50 8.23
C LEU A 517 -14.91 -17.70 9.02
N LEU A 518 -14.62 -18.94 8.58
CA LEU A 518 -15.20 -20.16 9.18
C LEU A 518 -14.38 -20.67 10.37
N TRP A 519 -13.05 -20.60 10.29
CA TRP A 519 -12.16 -21.18 11.30
C TRP A 519 -11.32 -20.15 12.06
N ARG A 520 -11.49 -18.85 11.77
CA ARG A 520 -10.70 -17.76 12.39
C ARG A 520 -9.19 -18.04 12.33
N THR A 521 -8.74 -18.55 11.18
CA THR A 521 -7.36 -18.99 10.97
C THR A 521 -6.71 -18.10 9.93
N GLU A 522 -5.59 -17.51 10.27
CA GLU A 522 -4.77 -16.72 9.36
C GLU A 522 -3.81 -17.64 8.61
N ILE A 523 -3.94 -17.72 7.28
CA ILE A 523 -3.00 -18.40 6.40
C ILE A 523 -2.37 -17.38 5.44
N PRO A 524 -1.17 -17.64 4.88
CA PRO A 524 -0.53 -16.69 3.98
C PRO A 524 -1.31 -16.57 2.66
N LEU A 525 -1.48 -15.34 2.17
CA LEU A 525 -2.16 -15.03 0.91
C LEU A 525 -1.22 -14.34 -0.09
N VAL A 526 -0.51 -13.30 0.34
CA VAL A 526 0.21 -12.40 -0.56
C VAL A 526 1.45 -13.08 -1.13
N ALA A 527 2.26 -13.72 -0.29
CA ALA A 527 3.47 -14.40 -0.70
C ALA A 527 3.20 -15.54 -1.71
N PRO A 528 2.22 -16.45 -1.50
CA PRO A 528 1.91 -17.48 -2.48
C PRO A 528 1.31 -16.94 -3.78
N LEU A 529 0.42 -15.92 -3.73
CA LEU A 529 -0.17 -15.36 -4.95
C LEU A 529 0.84 -14.58 -5.78
N THR A 530 1.71 -13.81 -5.15
CA THR A 530 2.78 -13.08 -5.85
C THR A 530 3.80 -14.05 -6.46
N THR A 531 4.13 -15.13 -5.77
CA THR A 531 5.00 -16.21 -6.30
C THR A 531 4.35 -16.89 -7.51
N LEU A 532 3.06 -17.25 -7.42
CA LEU A 532 2.31 -17.86 -8.51
C LEU A 532 2.28 -16.97 -9.75
N PHE A 533 1.96 -15.67 -9.55
CA PHE A 533 1.94 -14.69 -10.62
C PHE A 533 3.31 -14.51 -11.25
N ALA A 534 4.37 -14.35 -10.46
CA ALA A 534 5.73 -14.16 -10.95
C ALA A 534 6.25 -15.42 -11.69
N ALA A 535 5.93 -16.63 -11.19
CA ALA A 535 6.30 -17.89 -11.82
C ALA A 535 5.61 -18.11 -13.18
N PHE A 536 4.49 -17.45 -13.43
CA PHE A 536 3.84 -17.38 -14.74
C PHE A 536 4.39 -16.24 -15.60
N ALA A 537 4.44 -15.01 -15.05
CA ALA A 537 4.71 -13.77 -15.80
C ALA A 537 6.16 -13.71 -16.31
N VAL A 538 7.15 -14.11 -15.49
CA VAL A 538 8.57 -14.00 -15.84
C VAL A 538 8.93 -14.90 -17.03
N PRO A 539 8.60 -16.21 -17.05
CA PRO A 539 8.85 -17.05 -18.21
C PRO A 539 8.01 -16.68 -19.43
N ALA A 540 6.78 -16.14 -19.23
CA ALA A 540 5.97 -15.65 -20.34
C ALA A 540 6.60 -14.45 -21.01
N ALA A 541 7.11 -13.49 -20.23
CA ALA A 541 7.83 -12.31 -20.74
C ALA A 541 9.14 -12.69 -21.43
N GLU A 542 9.91 -13.64 -20.89
CA GLU A 542 11.14 -14.15 -21.51
C GLU A 542 10.85 -14.78 -22.89
N ARG A 543 9.78 -15.59 -22.99
CA ARG A 543 9.38 -16.20 -24.28
C ARG A 543 8.99 -15.13 -25.29
N ALA A 544 8.15 -14.17 -24.90
CA ALA A 544 7.72 -13.09 -25.78
C ALA A 544 8.93 -12.25 -26.26
N ALA A 545 9.85 -11.92 -25.35
CA ALA A 545 11.07 -11.20 -25.68
C ALA A 545 11.98 -12.00 -26.65
N SER A 546 12.12 -13.31 -26.40
CA SER A 546 12.92 -14.21 -27.25
C SER A 546 12.35 -14.34 -28.67
N GLU A 547 11.02 -14.46 -28.80
CA GLU A 547 10.33 -14.53 -30.09
C GLU A 547 10.48 -13.20 -30.87
N GLU A 548 10.33 -12.07 -30.20
CA GLU A 548 10.51 -10.75 -30.81
C GLU A 548 11.97 -10.51 -31.23
N PHE A 549 12.93 -10.95 -30.40
CA PHE A 549 14.36 -10.82 -30.74
C PHE A 549 14.73 -11.68 -31.97
N GLU A 550 14.24 -12.91 -32.06
CA GLU A 550 14.44 -13.75 -33.26
C GLU A 550 13.81 -13.11 -34.50
N ARG A 551 12.60 -12.58 -34.38
CA ARG A 551 11.91 -11.89 -35.46
C ARG A 551 12.71 -10.69 -35.96
N ARG A 552 13.23 -9.86 -35.07
CA ARG A 552 14.09 -8.71 -35.40
C ARG A 552 15.38 -9.14 -36.08
N ARG A 553 16.06 -10.14 -35.54
CA ARG A 553 17.32 -10.66 -36.11
C ARG A 553 17.16 -11.14 -37.55
N VAL A 554 16.07 -11.83 -37.83
CA VAL A 554 15.78 -12.28 -39.23
C VAL A 554 15.46 -11.08 -40.12
N LYS A 555 14.68 -10.12 -39.62
CA LYS A 555 14.38 -8.89 -40.34
C LYS A 555 15.64 -8.11 -40.69
N ASP A 556 16.56 -7.93 -39.77
CA ASP A 556 17.82 -7.22 -39.96
C ASP A 556 18.73 -7.93 -40.99
N MET A 557 18.74 -9.27 -40.98
CA MET A 557 19.54 -10.06 -41.94
C MET A 557 19.05 -9.85 -43.36
N PHE A 558 17.75 -9.81 -43.63
CA PHE A 558 17.19 -9.61 -44.95
C PHE A 558 17.23 -8.16 -45.40
N SER A 559 17.19 -7.18 -44.49
CA SER A 559 17.26 -5.76 -44.85
C SER A 559 18.57 -5.34 -45.52
N LEU A 560 19.59 -6.19 -45.48
CA LEU A 560 20.85 -5.97 -46.21
C LEU A 560 20.75 -6.27 -47.72
N PHE A 561 19.76 -7.04 -48.15
CA PHE A 561 19.66 -7.56 -49.52
C PHE A 561 18.43 -7.06 -50.27
N ILE A 562 17.36 -6.71 -49.58
CA ILE A 562 16.08 -6.28 -50.15
C ILE A 562 15.54 -5.04 -49.44
N SER A 563 14.60 -4.33 -50.09
CA SER A 563 13.98 -3.15 -49.50
C SER A 563 13.18 -3.50 -48.23
N LYS A 564 13.00 -2.50 -47.38
CA LYS A 564 12.29 -2.65 -46.10
C LYS A 564 10.85 -3.15 -46.30
N GLU A 565 10.17 -2.66 -47.35
CA GLU A 565 8.80 -3.04 -47.68
C GLU A 565 8.72 -4.52 -48.06
N MET A 566 9.70 -5.02 -48.79
CA MET A 566 9.79 -6.43 -49.14
C MET A 566 10.15 -7.32 -47.95
N VAL A 567 10.95 -6.81 -46.98
CA VAL A 567 11.22 -7.50 -45.72
C VAL A 567 9.94 -7.67 -44.92
N ASP A 568 9.13 -6.61 -44.82
CA ASP A 568 7.87 -6.64 -44.06
C ASP A 568 6.88 -7.66 -44.68
N GLU A 569 6.73 -7.68 -46.00
CA GLU A 569 5.91 -8.66 -46.74
C GLU A 569 6.40 -10.11 -46.53
N LEU A 570 7.71 -10.30 -46.50
CA LEU A 570 8.33 -11.61 -46.30
C LEU A 570 8.10 -12.14 -44.87
N VAL A 571 8.13 -11.25 -43.89
CA VAL A 571 7.84 -11.57 -42.48
C VAL A 571 6.36 -11.91 -42.29
N GLU A 572 5.47 -11.23 -43.00
CA GLU A 572 4.02 -11.46 -42.91
C GLU A 572 3.59 -12.78 -43.58
N LYS A 573 4.16 -13.11 -44.75
CA LYS A 573 3.85 -14.34 -45.51
C LYS A 573 4.59 -15.59 -45.02
N GLY A 574 5.59 -15.46 -44.16
CA GLY A 574 6.35 -16.54 -43.54
C GLY A 574 7.74 -16.76 -44.15
N ILE A 575 8.76 -16.53 -43.33
CA ILE A 575 10.18 -16.58 -43.68
C ILE A 575 10.64 -18.01 -44.08
N THR A 576 10.03 -19.02 -43.49
CA THR A 576 10.46 -20.43 -43.64
C THR A 576 10.35 -20.95 -45.11
N GLU A 577 9.42 -20.41 -45.88
CA GLU A 577 9.19 -20.79 -47.26
C GLU A 577 10.14 -20.07 -48.23
N ALA A 578 10.49 -18.82 -47.94
CA ALA A 578 11.39 -17.98 -48.71
C ALA A 578 12.88 -18.41 -48.62
N THR A 579 13.25 -19.04 -47.48
CA THR A 579 14.64 -19.50 -47.25
C THR A 579 14.93 -20.90 -47.81
N ARG A 580 13.88 -21.67 -48.12
CA ARG A 580 14.06 -22.96 -48.82
C ARG A 580 14.45 -22.69 -50.27
N GLY A 581 15.61 -23.20 -50.71
CA GLY A 581 16.02 -23.14 -52.09
C GLY A 581 14.96 -23.72 -53.03
N ARG A 582 14.60 -23.00 -54.08
CA ARG A 582 13.59 -23.39 -55.07
C ARG A 582 14.03 -23.02 -56.48
N ARG A 583 13.44 -23.68 -57.49
CA ARG A 583 13.51 -23.21 -58.83
C ARG A 583 12.40 -22.19 -59.10
N ALA A 584 12.76 -21.07 -59.72
CA ALA A 584 11.81 -20.02 -60.08
C ALA A 584 12.27 -19.32 -61.35
N GLU A 585 11.31 -18.87 -62.15
CA GLU A 585 11.60 -17.97 -63.26
C GLU A 585 11.83 -16.58 -62.72
N LEU A 586 13.03 -16.07 -62.92
CA LEU A 586 13.50 -14.77 -62.45
C LEU A 586 14.16 -13.98 -63.57
N THR A 587 14.24 -12.67 -63.42
CA THR A 587 15.09 -11.86 -64.30
C THR A 587 16.34 -11.43 -63.54
N VAL A 588 17.48 -11.81 -64.08
CA VAL A 588 18.80 -11.51 -63.52
C VAL A 588 19.40 -10.32 -64.28
N LEU A 589 19.97 -9.41 -63.54
CA LEU A 589 20.60 -8.18 -63.96
C LEU A 589 22.09 -8.21 -63.59
N PHE A 590 22.95 -7.95 -64.53
CA PHE A 590 24.35 -7.61 -64.33
C PHE A 590 24.62 -6.21 -64.88
N SER A 591 25.30 -5.39 -64.06
CA SER A 591 25.77 -4.08 -64.50
C SER A 591 27.24 -3.88 -64.17
N ASP A 592 28.04 -3.30 -65.10
CA ASP A 592 29.46 -3.05 -64.90
C ASP A 592 29.82 -1.68 -65.50
N ILE A 593 30.80 -0.99 -64.89
CA ILE A 593 31.26 0.33 -65.33
C ILE A 593 32.34 0.16 -66.35
N ARG A 594 32.17 0.80 -67.54
CA ARG A 594 33.17 0.82 -68.54
C ARG A 594 34.30 1.78 -68.19
N GLY A 595 35.55 1.30 -68.31
CA GLY A 595 36.75 2.11 -68.02
C GLY A 595 37.08 2.28 -66.59
N PHE A 596 36.38 1.53 -65.66
CA PHE A 596 36.63 1.60 -64.19
C PHE A 596 38.09 1.26 -63.85
N THR A 597 38.67 0.23 -64.44
CA THR A 597 40.09 -0.14 -64.19
C THR A 597 41.04 1.01 -64.56
N THR A 598 40.86 1.68 -65.67
CA THR A 598 41.68 2.82 -66.07
C THR A 598 41.47 4.04 -65.14
N MET A 599 40.28 4.21 -64.66
CA MET A 599 39.96 5.25 -63.69
C MET A 599 40.58 4.96 -62.31
N SER A 600 40.46 3.74 -61.85
CA SER A 600 40.97 3.30 -60.51
C SER A 600 42.49 3.43 -60.43
N GLU A 601 43.22 3.23 -61.52
CA GLU A 601 44.66 3.43 -61.58
C GLU A 601 45.09 4.90 -61.38
N LYS A 602 44.19 5.86 -61.58
CA LYS A 602 44.45 7.31 -61.48
C LYS A 602 43.99 7.92 -60.15
N MET A 603 43.36 7.15 -59.29
CA MET A 603 42.81 7.59 -57.99
C MET A 603 43.58 7.03 -56.84
N THR A 604 43.58 7.74 -55.72
CA THR A 604 44.03 7.18 -54.48
C THR A 604 43.04 6.11 -53.98
N PRO A 605 43.47 5.12 -53.17
CA PRO A 605 42.56 4.10 -52.65
C PRO A 605 41.34 4.65 -51.90
N ASP A 606 41.51 5.72 -51.16
CA ASP A 606 40.43 6.35 -50.38
C ASP A 606 39.40 7.06 -51.25
N GLU A 607 39.87 7.76 -52.29
CA GLU A 607 39.01 8.38 -53.33
C GLU A 607 38.21 7.31 -54.07
N LEU A 608 38.90 6.23 -54.51
CA LEU A 608 38.27 5.11 -55.20
C LEU A 608 37.16 4.48 -54.37
N VAL A 609 37.42 4.17 -53.11
CA VAL A 609 36.43 3.60 -52.19
C VAL A 609 35.24 4.54 -51.98
N THR A 610 35.48 5.86 -51.86
CA THR A 610 34.43 6.86 -51.71
C THR A 610 33.52 6.91 -52.95
N VAL A 611 34.07 6.99 -54.14
CA VAL A 611 33.32 7.02 -55.42
C VAL A 611 32.58 5.69 -55.64
N LEU A 612 33.24 4.57 -55.38
CA LEU A 612 32.65 3.24 -55.54
C LEU A 612 31.46 3.04 -54.56
N ASN A 613 31.61 3.41 -53.29
CA ASN A 613 30.52 3.29 -52.30
C ASN A 613 29.34 4.19 -52.67
N GLU A 614 29.57 5.40 -53.19
CA GLU A 614 28.51 6.29 -53.65
C GLU A 614 27.78 5.69 -54.84
N TYR A 615 28.51 5.14 -55.82
CA TYR A 615 27.97 4.44 -56.98
C TYR A 615 27.12 3.23 -56.56
N LEU A 616 27.73 2.30 -55.81
CA LEU A 616 27.06 1.07 -55.35
C LEU A 616 25.81 1.38 -54.52
N GLY A 617 25.89 2.39 -53.64
CA GLY A 617 24.75 2.83 -52.84
C GLY A 617 23.60 3.38 -53.68
N SER A 618 23.92 4.22 -54.71
CA SER A 618 22.93 4.77 -55.62
C SER A 618 22.29 3.68 -56.46
N MET A 619 23.09 2.76 -57.04
CA MET A 619 22.56 1.65 -57.84
C MET A 619 21.70 0.71 -57.00
N THR A 620 22.11 0.40 -55.80
CA THR A 620 21.30 -0.39 -54.84
C THR A 620 19.98 0.28 -54.52
N GLY A 621 19.97 1.59 -54.31
CA GLY A 621 18.74 2.37 -54.08
C GLY A 621 17.76 2.23 -55.27
N VAL A 622 18.26 2.30 -56.50
CA VAL A 622 17.44 2.10 -57.73
C VAL A 622 16.93 0.66 -57.82
N ILE A 623 17.77 -0.33 -57.57
CA ILE A 623 17.36 -1.75 -57.57
C ILE A 623 16.25 -2.00 -56.54
N HIS A 624 16.41 -1.53 -55.32
CA HIS A 624 15.41 -1.68 -54.26
C HIS A 624 14.10 -0.95 -54.61
N LYS A 625 14.16 0.26 -55.20
CA LYS A 625 12.98 1.02 -55.64
C LYS A 625 12.11 0.19 -56.60
N HIS A 626 12.72 -0.62 -57.47
CA HIS A 626 12.02 -1.48 -58.43
C HIS A 626 11.69 -2.89 -57.86
N GLY A 627 11.96 -3.14 -56.58
CA GLY A 627 11.69 -4.43 -55.93
C GLY A 627 12.72 -5.52 -56.29
N GLY A 628 13.91 -5.13 -56.73
CA GLY A 628 15.02 -6.03 -57.00
C GLY A 628 15.76 -6.43 -55.73
N THR A 629 16.38 -7.58 -55.74
CA THR A 629 17.27 -8.11 -54.72
C THR A 629 18.70 -8.01 -55.18
N VAL A 630 19.55 -7.34 -54.41
CA VAL A 630 21.00 -7.29 -54.71
C VAL A 630 21.61 -8.60 -54.19
N ASP A 631 22.29 -9.32 -55.10
CA ASP A 631 23.02 -10.56 -54.77
C ASP A 631 24.38 -10.24 -54.16
N LYS A 632 25.22 -9.59 -54.96
CA LYS A 632 26.59 -9.23 -54.57
C LYS A 632 27.14 -8.11 -55.44
N TYR A 633 28.28 -7.60 -54.99
CA TYR A 633 29.17 -6.74 -55.76
C TYR A 633 30.47 -7.47 -56.06
N GLU A 634 30.98 -7.36 -57.25
CA GLU A 634 32.31 -7.84 -57.64
C GLU A 634 33.12 -6.68 -58.24
N GLY A 635 33.79 -5.92 -57.33
CA GLY A 635 34.38 -4.61 -57.69
C GLY A 635 33.29 -3.58 -57.99
N ASP A 636 33.23 -3.07 -59.22
CA ASP A 636 32.21 -2.15 -59.74
C ASP A 636 30.97 -2.85 -60.35
N LEU A 637 31.06 -4.17 -60.48
CA LEU A 637 29.95 -4.97 -61.01
C LEU A 637 28.88 -5.15 -59.94
N VAL A 638 27.63 -4.90 -60.32
CA VAL A 638 26.45 -5.16 -59.48
C VAL A 638 25.66 -6.31 -60.07
N MET A 639 25.44 -7.36 -59.28
CA MET A 639 24.54 -8.46 -59.60
C MET A 639 23.27 -8.31 -58.82
N ALA A 640 22.12 -8.33 -59.51
CA ALA A 640 20.80 -8.28 -58.89
C ALA A 640 19.81 -9.20 -59.62
N PHE A 641 18.72 -9.54 -58.96
CA PHE A 641 17.65 -10.32 -59.57
C PHE A 641 16.26 -9.85 -59.09
N PHE A 642 15.23 -10.15 -59.89
CA PHE A 642 13.84 -9.73 -59.67
C PHE A 642 12.92 -10.95 -59.70
N GLY A 643 11.95 -11.03 -58.76
CA GLY A 643 10.98 -12.11 -58.60
C GLY A 643 11.25 -13.05 -57.44
N ALA A 644 12.27 -12.77 -56.61
CA ALA A 644 12.56 -13.44 -55.35
C ALA A 644 13.25 -12.48 -54.38
N PRO A 645 13.11 -12.67 -53.08
CA PRO A 645 12.40 -13.73 -52.36
C PRO A 645 10.86 -13.65 -52.48
N VAL A 646 10.32 -12.47 -52.71
CA VAL A 646 8.89 -12.22 -52.98
C VAL A 646 8.62 -12.44 -54.48
N PRO A 647 7.66 -13.30 -54.87
CA PRO A 647 7.29 -13.49 -56.26
C PRO A 647 6.71 -12.19 -56.83
N LEU A 648 7.27 -11.75 -57.98
CA LEU A 648 6.83 -10.58 -58.75
C LEU A 648 6.41 -11.06 -60.14
N PRO A 649 5.12 -11.05 -60.48
CA PRO A 649 4.67 -11.47 -61.84
C PRO A 649 5.23 -10.59 -62.94
N ASP A 650 5.58 -9.36 -62.65
CA ASP A 650 6.11 -8.34 -63.54
C ASP A 650 7.66 -8.17 -63.42
N HIS A 651 8.37 -9.18 -62.91
CA HIS A 651 9.81 -9.10 -62.63
C HIS A 651 10.66 -8.68 -63.81
N ALA A 652 10.32 -9.12 -65.04
CA ALA A 652 11.05 -8.74 -66.22
C ALA A 652 10.87 -7.27 -66.59
N GLU A 653 9.65 -6.75 -66.47
CA GLU A 653 9.32 -5.36 -66.69
C GLU A 653 10.02 -4.45 -65.66
N ARG A 654 9.99 -4.80 -64.39
CA ARG A 654 10.68 -4.08 -63.33
C ARG A 654 12.19 -4.06 -63.52
N ALA A 655 12.76 -5.18 -63.95
CA ALA A 655 14.20 -5.28 -64.21
C ALA A 655 14.64 -4.34 -65.39
N VAL A 656 13.86 -4.26 -66.44
CA VAL A 656 14.16 -3.35 -67.55
C VAL A 656 13.99 -1.89 -67.16
N ARG A 657 12.92 -1.54 -66.37
CA ARG A 657 12.77 -0.17 -65.86
C ARG A 657 13.90 0.18 -64.87
N CYS A 658 14.28 -0.75 -64.01
CA CYS A 658 15.41 -0.56 -63.13
C CYS A 658 16.68 -0.26 -63.89
N ALA A 659 16.98 -1.02 -64.95
CA ALA A 659 18.15 -0.82 -65.78
C ALA A 659 18.15 0.57 -66.50
N ILE A 660 16.99 1.06 -66.95
CA ILE A 660 16.83 2.41 -67.47
C ILE A 660 17.08 3.46 -66.38
N ASP A 661 16.45 3.30 -65.18
CA ASP A 661 16.66 4.23 -64.13
C ASP A 661 18.10 4.21 -63.57
N MET A 662 18.79 3.06 -63.56
CA MET A 662 20.21 2.97 -63.21
C MET A 662 21.09 3.81 -64.15
N ARG A 663 20.78 3.86 -65.44
CA ARG A 663 21.49 4.72 -66.40
C ARG A 663 21.24 6.19 -66.09
N HIS A 664 20.00 6.59 -65.85
CA HIS A 664 19.67 7.97 -65.49
C HIS A 664 20.36 8.36 -64.14
N GLU A 665 20.41 7.46 -63.21
CA GLU A 665 21.08 7.70 -61.89
C GLU A 665 22.60 7.82 -62.07
N LEU A 666 23.21 7.04 -63.00
CA LEU A 666 24.61 7.23 -63.32
C LEU A 666 24.85 8.59 -63.95
N ASP A 667 23.96 9.05 -64.85
CA ASP A 667 24.10 10.38 -65.50
C ASP A 667 23.98 11.48 -64.43
N ARG A 668 23.11 11.32 -63.48
CA ARG A 668 23.00 12.23 -62.29
C ARG A 668 24.30 12.26 -61.50
N LEU A 669 24.88 11.09 -61.20
CA LEU A 669 26.16 10.97 -60.49
C LEU A 669 27.30 11.60 -61.27
N ARG A 670 27.34 11.39 -62.58
CA ARG A 670 28.35 11.99 -63.51
C ARG A 670 28.31 13.53 -63.47
N GLN A 671 27.12 14.14 -63.45
CA GLN A 671 26.96 15.60 -63.37
C GLN A 671 27.45 16.09 -61.99
N LYS A 672 27.10 15.38 -60.93
CA LYS A 672 27.56 15.67 -59.54
C LYS A 672 29.08 15.61 -59.46
N TRP A 673 29.68 14.51 -59.91
CA TRP A 673 31.15 14.31 -59.89
C TRP A 673 31.91 15.29 -60.76
N LEU A 674 31.35 15.70 -61.86
CA LEU A 674 31.90 16.76 -62.65
C LEU A 674 31.98 18.08 -61.96
N GLY A 675 30.91 18.43 -61.17
CA GLY A 675 30.88 19.62 -60.34
C GLY A 675 31.82 19.55 -59.12
N GLU A 676 32.16 18.35 -58.68
CA GLU A 676 33.09 18.08 -57.55
C GLU A 676 34.57 17.90 -58.03
N GLY A 677 34.84 18.00 -59.31
CA GLY A 677 36.18 17.81 -59.89
C GLY A 677 36.66 16.35 -59.90
N LYS A 678 35.74 15.39 -59.69
CA LYS A 678 36.02 13.96 -59.68
C LYS A 678 35.93 13.38 -61.12
N PRO A 679 36.55 12.21 -61.39
CA PRO A 679 36.40 11.52 -62.65
C PRO A 679 34.94 11.24 -63.00
N SER A 680 34.43 11.76 -64.14
CA SER A 680 33.01 11.71 -64.50
C SER A 680 32.73 11.01 -65.80
N GLN A 681 33.77 10.59 -66.54
CA GLN A 681 33.62 9.91 -67.87
C GLN A 681 33.43 8.39 -67.64
N LEU A 682 32.31 8.04 -67.02
CA LEU A 682 31.93 6.65 -66.75
C LEU A 682 30.73 6.28 -67.63
N GLU A 683 30.78 5.15 -68.27
CA GLU A 683 29.63 4.52 -68.90
C GLU A 683 29.32 3.20 -68.22
N MET A 684 28.08 2.74 -68.34
CA MET A 684 27.70 1.44 -67.75
C MET A 684 27.14 0.54 -68.88
N GLY A 685 27.48 -0.75 -68.76
CA GLY A 685 26.87 -1.80 -69.59
C GLY A 685 25.95 -2.66 -68.68
N ILE A 686 24.70 -2.83 -69.08
CA ILE A 686 23.73 -3.63 -68.35
C ILE A 686 23.23 -4.77 -69.23
N GLY A 687 23.26 -5.99 -68.73
CA GLY A 687 22.73 -7.20 -69.31
C GLY A 687 21.64 -7.85 -68.53
N LEU A 688 20.51 -8.17 -69.18
CA LEU A 688 19.38 -8.81 -68.54
C LEU A 688 19.03 -10.14 -69.21
N ASN A 689 18.75 -11.14 -68.37
CA ASN A 689 18.24 -12.42 -68.89
C ASN A 689 17.12 -12.93 -67.89
N THR A 690 16.02 -13.40 -68.51
CA THR A 690 14.95 -14.06 -67.84
C THR A 690 15.05 -15.57 -68.00
N ALA A 691 15.12 -16.32 -66.93
CA ALA A 691 15.27 -17.78 -67.00
C ALA A 691 14.78 -18.46 -65.71
N GLU A 692 14.50 -19.75 -65.79
CA GLU A 692 14.36 -20.58 -64.61
C GLU A 692 15.74 -20.81 -63.99
N VAL A 693 15.89 -20.37 -62.72
CA VAL A 693 17.13 -20.47 -61.95
C VAL A 693 16.83 -21.02 -60.57
N PHE A 694 17.84 -21.59 -59.91
CA PHE A 694 17.75 -21.89 -58.49
C PHE A 694 17.94 -20.61 -57.69
N VAL A 695 17.06 -20.37 -56.68
CA VAL A 695 17.19 -19.22 -55.78
C VAL A 695 17.05 -19.74 -54.32
N GLY A 696 17.92 -19.31 -53.42
CA GLY A 696 17.88 -19.69 -52.02
C GLY A 696 19.17 -19.38 -51.26
N LEU A 697 19.24 -19.84 -50.03
CA LEU A 697 20.43 -19.71 -49.21
C LEU A 697 21.47 -20.75 -49.63
N VAL A 698 22.64 -20.29 -50.07
CA VAL A 698 23.76 -21.14 -50.52
C VAL A 698 25.02 -20.77 -49.77
N GLY A 699 25.74 -21.77 -49.25
CA GLY A 699 27.00 -21.55 -48.54
C GLY A 699 27.29 -22.60 -47.49
N SER A 700 28.28 -22.35 -46.67
CA SER A 700 28.64 -23.19 -45.50
C SER A 700 27.96 -22.65 -44.23
N GLY A 701 27.89 -23.44 -43.15
CA GLY A 701 27.21 -23.07 -41.93
C GLY A 701 27.64 -21.75 -41.26
N GLN A 702 28.81 -21.21 -41.63
CA GLN A 702 29.35 -19.94 -41.14
C GLN A 702 29.16 -18.75 -42.09
N ARG A 703 29.00 -19.02 -43.41
CA ARG A 703 28.82 -17.99 -44.42
C ARG A 703 27.80 -18.45 -45.43
N VAL A 704 26.64 -17.85 -45.44
CA VAL A 704 25.48 -18.18 -46.27
C VAL A 704 25.05 -16.89 -46.98
N ASN A 705 24.88 -16.94 -48.27
CA ASN A 705 24.35 -15.85 -49.09
C ASN A 705 23.00 -16.27 -49.71
N TYR A 706 22.07 -15.36 -49.76
CA TYR A 706 20.84 -15.54 -50.53
C TYR A 706 21.16 -15.16 -51.99
N THR A 707 21.20 -16.15 -52.84
CA THR A 707 21.73 -15.99 -54.22
C THR A 707 20.94 -16.79 -55.21
N VAL A 708 21.20 -16.53 -56.48
CA VAL A 708 20.67 -17.28 -57.65
C VAL A 708 21.77 -18.06 -58.35
N MET A 709 21.45 -19.28 -58.82
CA MET A 709 22.38 -20.15 -59.53
C MET A 709 21.72 -20.80 -60.75
N GLY A 710 22.45 -20.94 -61.79
CA GLY A 710 22.00 -21.62 -63.00
C GLY A 710 22.60 -21.05 -64.29
N ASP A 711 22.40 -21.75 -65.41
CA ASP A 711 22.89 -21.34 -66.74
C ASP A 711 22.31 -19.99 -67.14
N GLY A 712 21.06 -19.68 -66.73
CA GLY A 712 20.44 -18.38 -67.02
C GLY A 712 21.14 -17.21 -66.35
N VAL A 713 21.78 -17.42 -65.15
CA VAL A 713 22.57 -16.38 -64.47
C VAL A 713 23.84 -16.07 -65.26
N ASN A 714 24.55 -17.14 -65.69
CA ASN A 714 25.76 -17.00 -66.51
C ASN A 714 25.46 -16.30 -67.85
N LEU A 715 24.27 -16.57 -68.38
CA LEU A 715 23.86 -15.91 -69.61
C LEU A 715 23.69 -14.39 -69.46
N ALA A 716 23.05 -13.95 -68.32
CA ALA A 716 22.90 -12.53 -67.99
C ALA A 716 24.25 -11.80 -67.88
N SER A 717 25.25 -12.42 -67.23
CA SER A 717 26.61 -11.88 -67.14
C SER A 717 27.25 -11.71 -68.53
N ARG A 718 27.11 -12.72 -69.38
CA ARG A 718 27.65 -12.65 -70.74
C ARG A 718 26.94 -11.61 -71.67
N VAL A 719 25.64 -11.42 -71.46
CA VAL A 719 24.90 -10.33 -72.12
C VAL A 719 25.44 -8.95 -71.72
N GLN A 720 25.81 -8.83 -70.41
CA GLN A 720 26.48 -7.61 -70.00
C GLN A 720 27.82 -7.40 -70.65
N ASP A 721 28.66 -8.42 -70.79
CA ASP A 721 29.92 -8.34 -71.48
C ASP A 721 29.72 -7.91 -72.95
N LEU A 722 28.72 -8.46 -73.67
CA LEU A 722 28.38 -8.15 -75.00
C LEU A 722 27.96 -6.69 -75.23
N THR A 723 27.61 -5.96 -74.19
CA THR A 723 27.35 -4.50 -74.32
C THR A 723 28.56 -3.71 -74.81
N LYS A 724 29.78 -4.24 -74.56
CA LYS A 724 31.04 -3.64 -75.05
C LYS A 724 31.18 -3.85 -76.59
N ASP A 725 30.94 -5.10 -77.05
CA ASP A 725 31.08 -5.48 -78.41
C ASP A 725 30.04 -4.81 -79.32
N LEU A 726 28.79 -4.81 -78.88
CA LEU A 726 27.65 -4.25 -79.56
C LEU A 726 27.53 -2.74 -79.40
N LYS A 727 28.43 -2.13 -78.63
CA LYS A 727 28.47 -0.69 -78.32
C LYS A 727 27.12 -0.13 -77.90
N TRP A 728 26.36 -0.94 -77.13
CA TRP A 728 25.05 -0.56 -76.65
C TRP A 728 24.98 -0.75 -75.14
N PRO A 729 24.47 0.22 -74.36
CA PRO A 729 24.58 0.20 -72.92
C PRO A 729 23.59 -0.75 -72.21
N LEU A 730 22.48 -1.14 -72.82
CA LEU A 730 21.47 -1.99 -72.23
C LEU A 730 20.99 -3.05 -73.23
N LEU A 731 21.34 -4.30 -72.92
CA LEU A 731 20.98 -5.47 -73.72
C LEU A 731 20.09 -6.44 -72.93
N VAL A 732 19.14 -7.03 -73.64
CA VAL A 732 18.28 -8.09 -73.12
C VAL A 732 18.33 -9.31 -74.02
N THR A 733 18.16 -10.50 -73.49
CA THR A 733 17.98 -11.72 -74.25
C THR A 733 16.59 -11.82 -74.89
N GLU A 734 16.40 -12.71 -75.87
CA GLU A 734 15.10 -13.05 -76.44
C GLU A 734 14.10 -13.48 -75.35
N PHE A 735 14.57 -14.17 -74.30
CA PHE A 735 13.74 -14.62 -73.18
C PHE A 735 13.17 -13.45 -72.32
N THR A 736 13.93 -12.40 -72.17
CA THR A 736 13.47 -11.17 -71.53
C THR A 736 12.60 -10.34 -72.46
N TYR A 737 13.04 -10.23 -73.76
CA TYR A 737 12.30 -9.51 -74.79
C TYR A 737 10.86 -9.97 -74.96
N GLU A 738 10.59 -11.28 -74.98
CA GLU A 738 9.25 -11.83 -75.14
C GLU A 738 8.32 -11.40 -73.99
N ARG A 739 8.84 -11.09 -72.82
CA ARG A 739 8.05 -10.69 -71.58
C ARG A 739 7.82 -9.17 -71.51
N VAL A 740 8.60 -8.38 -72.29
CA VAL A 740 8.57 -6.92 -72.12
C VAL A 740 8.32 -6.16 -73.42
N LYS A 741 8.25 -6.86 -74.55
CA LYS A 741 8.10 -6.27 -75.93
C LYS A 741 6.88 -5.35 -76.08
N ASP A 742 5.84 -5.55 -75.29
CA ASP A 742 4.62 -4.74 -75.31
C ASP A 742 4.74 -3.42 -74.55
N LYS A 743 5.73 -3.28 -73.68
CA LYS A 743 5.93 -2.13 -72.80
C LYS A 743 7.12 -1.25 -73.21
N PHE A 744 8.12 -1.83 -73.85
CA PHE A 744 9.35 -1.14 -74.21
C PHE A 744 9.58 -1.13 -75.71
N GLU A 745 10.27 -0.09 -76.21
CA GLU A 745 10.82 -0.05 -77.57
C GLU A 745 12.15 -0.77 -77.57
N ILE A 746 12.20 -1.88 -78.27
CA ILE A 746 13.33 -2.82 -78.27
C ILE A 746 13.60 -3.25 -79.75
N GLU A 747 14.87 -3.22 -80.12
CA GLU A 747 15.31 -3.60 -81.49
C GLU A 747 16.21 -4.84 -81.45
N PHE A 748 16.05 -5.72 -82.43
CA PHE A 748 16.94 -6.86 -82.57
C PHE A 748 18.37 -6.39 -82.92
N ALA A 749 19.35 -6.85 -82.13
CA ALA A 749 20.76 -6.51 -82.38
C ALA A 749 21.46 -7.57 -83.25
N GLU A 750 21.54 -8.78 -82.74
CA GLU A 750 22.10 -9.93 -83.46
C GLU A 750 21.74 -11.22 -82.74
N ALA A 751 21.87 -12.37 -83.36
CA ALA A 751 21.88 -13.67 -82.74
C ALA A 751 23.33 -14.18 -82.63
N ARG A 752 23.76 -14.47 -81.36
CA ARG A 752 25.15 -14.83 -81.11
C ARG A 752 25.23 -16.17 -80.35
N LEU A 753 26.18 -17.00 -80.76
CA LEU A 753 26.52 -18.20 -80.00
C LEU A 753 27.30 -17.79 -78.76
N VAL A 754 26.67 -17.83 -77.61
CA VAL A 754 27.29 -17.48 -76.35
C VAL A 754 28.01 -18.71 -75.76
N LYS A 755 29.18 -18.54 -75.18
CA LYS A 755 29.98 -19.64 -74.57
C LYS A 755 29.10 -20.55 -73.70
N GLY A 756 29.06 -21.87 -74.00
CA GLY A 756 28.25 -22.87 -73.26
C GLY A 756 26.80 -23.00 -73.76
N LYS A 757 26.37 -22.29 -74.80
CA LYS A 757 25.12 -22.53 -75.54
C LYS A 757 25.41 -23.20 -76.85
N THR A 758 24.57 -24.13 -77.27
CA THR A 758 24.66 -24.84 -78.55
C THR A 758 23.83 -24.20 -79.67
N VAL A 759 22.90 -23.31 -79.25
CA VAL A 759 22.03 -22.56 -80.12
C VAL A 759 22.33 -21.04 -79.94
N PRO A 760 22.41 -20.25 -81.04
CA PRO A 760 22.56 -18.80 -80.90
C PRO A 760 21.38 -18.19 -80.11
N VAL A 761 21.68 -17.24 -79.22
CA VAL A 761 20.70 -16.53 -78.45
C VAL A 761 20.49 -15.14 -79.04
N GLY A 762 19.26 -14.77 -79.31
CA GLY A 762 18.88 -13.44 -79.74
C GLY A 762 19.15 -12.34 -78.78
N MET A 763 19.93 -11.34 -79.14
CA MET A 763 20.22 -10.16 -78.36
C MET A 763 19.43 -8.97 -78.84
N TYR A 764 18.86 -8.22 -77.90
CA TYR A 764 18.02 -7.07 -78.25
C TYR A 764 18.49 -5.82 -77.49
N ARG A 765 18.45 -4.68 -78.20
CA ARG A 765 18.80 -3.35 -77.70
C ARG A 765 17.55 -2.72 -77.13
N VAL A 766 17.58 -2.28 -75.84
CA VAL A 766 16.49 -1.51 -75.27
C VAL A 766 16.69 -0.03 -75.56
N LEU A 767 15.70 0.59 -76.21
CA LEU A 767 15.70 2.00 -76.56
C LEU A 767 15.05 2.88 -75.50
N GLY A 768 14.04 2.36 -74.80
CA GLY A 768 13.30 3.04 -73.72
C GLY A 768 11.87 2.52 -73.57
N GLU A 769 11.07 3.17 -72.76
CA GLU A 769 9.65 2.84 -72.64
C GLU A 769 8.88 3.28 -73.91
N LYS A 770 7.89 2.50 -74.33
CA LYS A 770 7.06 2.84 -75.50
C LYS A 770 6.35 4.18 -75.29
N GLY A 771 6.50 5.06 -76.31
CA GLY A 771 5.90 6.39 -76.28
C GLY A 771 6.67 7.43 -75.48
N ALA A 772 7.78 7.08 -74.91
CA ALA A 772 8.62 8.05 -74.16
C ALA A 772 9.45 8.88 -75.24
N ALA A 773 9.56 10.18 -74.99
CA ALA A 773 10.34 11.08 -75.81
C ALA A 773 11.83 10.67 -75.93
N GLU A 774 12.34 9.98 -74.95
CA GLU A 774 13.69 9.44 -74.86
C GLU A 774 13.91 8.30 -75.86
N ALA A 775 12.96 7.35 -75.97
CA ALA A 775 13.04 6.27 -76.99
C ALA A 775 13.08 6.80 -78.39
N GLN A 776 12.33 7.87 -78.68
CA GLN A 776 12.35 8.54 -79.95
C GLN A 776 13.69 9.24 -80.22
N ARG A 777 14.29 9.91 -79.24
CA ARG A 777 15.62 10.56 -79.34
C ARG A 777 16.73 9.53 -79.55
N VAL A 778 16.69 8.44 -78.78
CA VAL A 778 17.67 7.35 -78.91
C VAL A 778 17.58 6.73 -80.35
N ARG A 779 16.37 6.49 -80.83
CA ARG A 779 16.15 5.97 -82.16
C ARG A 779 16.72 6.92 -83.27
N ALA A 780 16.52 8.24 -83.09
CA ALA A 780 17.03 9.25 -84.03
C ALA A 780 18.57 9.37 -84.01
N LEU A 781 19.24 9.00 -82.89
CA LEU A 781 20.71 9.03 -82.83
C LEU A 781 21.38 7.84 -83.53
N PHE A 782 20.65 6.74 -83.76
CA PHE A 782 21.16 5.49 -84.32
C PHE A 782 20.49 5.10 -85.66
N ALA A 783 19.53 5.90 -86.15
CA ALA A 783 18.99 5.83 -87.49
C ALA A 783 19.89 6.66 -88.49
#